data_cf918a712623951df333ac29fbbd028e
#
_entry.id   cf918a712623951df333ac29fbbd028e
#
_cell.length_a   1.000
_cell.length_b   1.000
_cell.length_c   1.000
_cell.angle_alpha   90.00
_cell.angle_beta   90.00
_cell.angle_gamma   90.00
#
_symmetry.space_group_name_H-M   'P 1'
#
loop_
_entity.id
_entity.type
_entity.pdbx_description
1 polymer ?
#
loop_
_entity_poly.entity_id
_entity_poly.type
_entity_poly.pdbx_seq_one_letter_code
_entity_poly.pdbx_strand_id
1 'polypeptide(L)'
;RLALFMDVCSAIQHAHQKGVIHRDIKPSNILVTMHDHKAVPKIIDFGIAKATQQRLTDKTLFTQYHQFMGTPAYMSPEQAQMSGLDIDTRTDIYSLGVLLYELLTGRTPLDAKELTKADYDEMRRRIRDEEPIYPSTQLTSMNAEELTSIAKHRNTEASRLNRVMRGELDWIVMKALEKDRNRRYETAAEMALDVQRYLNFEPVKAAAPSSMYRFRKFARRNKAAISVAAIILLLLSVGSVVSTWLAVKATIAQRNADQHAQESKDAKELAELREQDANEQRNFALTSARALRQNLYASDMYQAQQFLEADNIAKSRELLLKYTPENADAEDLRGFEWQYLWDRCRGDQLYVFEDLLRPVGAVSFSRDGEMLAGFASDGKVGVWNVSTRMQIAQLDAEFESWPANLRVKFSSDNRFLYAGRISGRWNSMKRAKLIVWRTDTWEQVACLKEVGFPLIEQEKSDKFAAYNGQGFHLYDIGHEGDHPLDVSSHPFAEKHVRGYAFSEDDRLLALKERNDESISIFDTLSGMKLADWPLLSSTRTHLISVANGMQYVAWMSDPFSRSAIELKLRLFNPFEEREIELEQSQPGMLFAAEFSPDAQWLVAGGWDYLLHVWEASSGKKIGAFKGHLDEIFSLAISPNSQTFASGGKDGRVYLWDLRAMSAKPKMERIEFVQKEGQANKITSLQRLAEMIPSALLSEFEKGNIDYFLPAGRSWGPNIVSSDGQHGACRVGKDEFELYDMIEGKFEATLQVDERQGGFSRTGPEFISNQRLIYQRDDRFSIWNVRDNRNEPASIPEEYESFLGASPDGRYLALSRQGEGSDIAVWDFDAGREVSLLTGMNYAARSVTFSSDGALVMAAGSWDKRGLVWNTLTGQVEHILTGHKQGIHAAAFSHDGRSVGTYSPDGTVRIWHMETGREMLSFQPEGGANERLDRLQFSKDNQKLFIIGNDNAWVIKVPSLELIDEEISKKQIKEKS
;
A
#
# COMPACT_ATOMS: atom_id res chain seq x y z
N ARG A 1 24.99 -16.32 -28.38
CA ARG A 1 25.11 -15.29 -27.36
C ARG A 1 23.79 -14.57 -27.08
N LEU A 2 23.10 -14.10 -28.12
CA LEU A 2 21.79 -13.43 -27.91
C LEU A 2 20.76 -14.36 -27.30
N ALA A 3 20.72 -15.64 -27.71
CA ALA A 3 19.85 -16.63 -27.07
C ALA A 3 20.18 -16.82 -25.59
N LEU A 4 21.48 -16.97 -25.24
CA LEU A 4 21.91 -17.05 -23.85
C LEU A 4 21.57 -15.78 -23.04
N PHE A 5 21.66 -14.62 -23.68
CA PHE A 5 21.27 -13.37 -23.05
C PHE A 5 19.76 -13.31 -22.76
N MET A 6 18.93 -13.83 -23.69
CA MET A 6 17.48 -13.92 -23.45
C MET A 6 17.16 -14.85 -22.27
N ASP A 7 17.88 -15.97 -22.13
CA ASP A 7 17.73 -16.87 -20.99
C ASP A 7 18.14 -16.17 -19.67
N VAL A 8 19.18 -15.33 -19.68
CA VAL A 8 19.56 -14.47 -18.53
C VAL A 8 18.44 -13.49 -18.19
N CYS A 9 17.89 -12.80 -19.20
CA CYS A 9 16.75 -11.89 -18.99
C CYS A 9 15.54 -12.62 -18.41
N SER A 10 15.26 -13.85 -18.86
CA SER A 10 14.18 -14.66 -18.33
C SER A 10 14.38 -15.01 -16.85
N ALA A 11 15.60 -15.38 -16.46
CA ALA A 11 15.95 -15.68 -15.08
C ALA A 11 15.82 -14.43 -14.18
N ILE A 12 16.27 -13.27 -14.63
CA ILE A 12 16.09 -12.00 -13.92
C ILE A 12 14.61 -11.61 -13.84
N GLN A 13 13.85 -11.80 -14.91
CA GLN A 13 12.40 -11.55 -14.91
C GLN A 13 11.69 -12.41 -13.88
N HIS A 14 12.08 -13.68 -13.76
CA HIS A 14 11.54 -14.56 -12.72
C HIS A 14 11.85 -14.06 -11.30
N ALA A 15 13.07 -13.57 -11.07
CA ALA A 15 13.43 -12.95 -9.79
C ALA A 15 12.58 -11.70 -9.50
N HIS A 16 12.39 -10.83 -10.51
CA HIS A 16 11.57 -9.62 -10.40
C HIS A 16 10.11 -9.95 -10.06
N GLN A 17 9.53 -10.99 -10.65
CA GLN A 17 8.18 -11.47 -10.32
C GLN A 17 8.04 -11.96 -8.88
N LYS A 18 9.15 -12.37 -8.24
CA LYS A 18 9.23 -12.73 -6.82
C LYS A 18 9.58 -11.54 -5.92
N GLY A 19 9.59 -10.34 -6.46
CA GLY A 19 9.95 -9.12 -5.73
C GLY A 19 11.45 -8.98 -5.43
N VAL A 20 12.30 -9.78 -6.10
CA VAL A 20 13.75 -9.78 -5.87
C VAL A 20 14.44 -9.01 -6.98
N ILE A 21 15.13 -7.92 -6.63
CA ILE A 21 15.99 -7.14 -7.52
C ILE A 21 17.44 -7.60 -7.26
N HIS A 22 18.19 -7.91 -8.33
CA HIS A 22 19.53 -8.46 -8.20
C HIS A 22 20.58 -7.44 -7.77
N ARG A 23 20.54 -6.24 -8.35
CA ARG A 23 21.37 -5.05 -8.01
C ARG A 23 22.88 -5.18 -8.27
N ASP A 24 23.34 -6.33 -8.77
CA ASP A 24 24.76 -6.58 -9.08
C ASP A 24 24.92 -7.56 -10.27
N ILE A 25 24.16 -7.33 -11.36
CA ILE A 25 24.25 -8.17 -12.55
C ILE A 25 25.56 -7.85 -13.29
N LYS A 26 26.41 -8.86 -13.42
CA LYS A 26 27.69 -8.80 -14.13
C LYS A 26 28.11 -10.21 -14.54
N PRO A 27 29.07 -10.38 -15.47
CA PRO A 27 29.50 -11.71 -15.94
C PRO A 27 29.95 -12.68 -14.84
N SER A 28 30.64 -12.20 -13.80
CA SER A 28 31.10 -13.06 -12.69
C SER A 28 29.96 -13.65 -11.87
N ASN A 29 28.77 -13.05 -11.92
CA ASN A 29 27.58 -13.50 -11.20
C ASN A 29 26.65 -14.36 -12.10
N ILE A 30 27.12 -14.72 -13.30
CA ILE A 30 26.36 -15.53 -14.25
C ILE A 30 27.20 -16.77 -14.60
N LEU A 31 26.87 -17.88 -13.97
CA LEU A 31 27.48 -19.15 -14.29
C LEU A 31 26.79 -19.79 -15.49
N VAL A 32 27.54 -20.25 -16.45
CA VAL A 32 26.98 -20.96 -17.62
C VAL A 32 27.33 -22.45 -17.52
N THR A 33 26.33 -23.28 -17.39
CA THR A 33 26.48 -24.74 -17.36
C THR A 33 25.97 -25.34 -18.67
N MET A 34 26.56 -26.44 -19.13
CA MET A 34 26.04 -27.19 -20.28
C MET A 34 25.07 -28.26 -19.79
N HIS A 35 23.82 -28.22 -20.25
CA HIS A 35 22.83 -29.23 -20.01
C HIS A 35 22.24 -29.69 -21.36
N ASP A 36 22.35 -30.99 -21.68
CA ASP A 36 21.88 -31.55 -22.96
C ASP A 36 22.35 -30.75 -24.20
N HIS A 37 23.65 -30.45 -24.27
CA HIS A 37 24.28 -29.63 -25.31
C HIS A 37 23.75 -28.17 -25.42
N LYS A 38 22.90 -27.72 -24.47
CA LYS A 38 22.43 -26.33 -24.40
C LYS A 38 23.13 -25.62 -23.23
N ALA A 39 23.60 -24.40 -23.50
CA ALA A 39 24.16 -23.53 -22.48
C ALA A 39 23.04 -22.95 -21.63
N VAL A 40 23.02 -23.22 -20.34
CA VAL A 40 22.01 -22.73 -19.39
C VAL A 40 22.68 -21.78 -18.40
N PRO A 41 22.28 -20.51 -18.35
CA PRO A 41 22.80 -19.58 -17.36
C PRO A 41 22.16 -19.82 -16.01
N LYS A 42 22.96 -19.72 -14.94
CA LYS A 42 22.51 -19.67 -13.55
C LYS A 42 23.01 -18.40 -12.92
N ILE A 43 22.11 -17.61 -12.40
CA ILE A 43 22.41 -16.34 -11.75
C ILE A 43 22.67 -16.62 -10.28
N ILE A 44 23.79 -16.12 -9.79
CA ILE A 44 24.25 -16.29 -8.41
C ILE A 44 24.45 -14.91 -7.77
N ASP A 45 24.61 -14.87 -6.45
CA ASP A 45 24.95 -13.68 -5.68
C ASP A 45 23.95 -12.53 -5.86
N PHE A 46 22.65 -12.80 -5.68
CA PHE A 46 21.65 -11.78 -5.54
C PHE A 46 22.05 -10.82 -4.41
N GLY A 47 22.15 -9.55 -4.69
CA GLY A 47 22.69 -8.50 -3.81
C GLY A 47 21.90 -8.27 -2.50
N ILE A 48 21.42 -9.33 -1.86
CA ILE A 48 20.65 -9.33 -0.60
C ILE A 48 21.47 -8.63 0.51
N ALA A 49 22.79 -8.78 0.53
CA ALA A 49 23.66 -8.07 1.48
C ALA A 49 23.63 -6.55 1.32
N LYS A 50 23.35 -6.04 0.11
CA LYS A 50 23.20 -4.60 -0.15
C LYS A 50 21.85 -4.04 0.31
N ALA A 51 20.84 -4.89 0.47
CA ALA A 51 19.50 -4.50 0.94
C ALA A 51 19.39 -4.46 2.46
N THR A 52 20.20 -5.29 3.17
CA THR A 52 20.19 -5.35 4.65
C THR A 52 21.10 -4.31 5.30
N GLN A 53 22.03 -3.69 4.58
CA GLN A 53 22.94 -2.68 5.09
C GLN A 53 22.30 -1.30 5.36
N GLN A 54 21.03 -1.09 5.04
CA GLN A 54 20.31 0.15 5.39
C GLN A 54 20.02 0.33 6.90
N ARG A 55 20.45 -0.59 7.76
CA ARG A 55 20.26 -0.52 9.23
C ARG A 55 21.54 -0.59 10.05
N LEU A 56 22.70 -0.34 9.50
CA LEU A 56 23.95 -0.38 10.25
C LEU A 56 24.59 0.99 10.36
N THR A 57 24.91 1.33 11.61
CA THR A 57 25.42 2.57 12.19
C THR A 57 26.62 3.20 11.48
N ASP A 58 26.76 4.54 11.63
CA ASP A 58 27.80 5.43 11.09
C ASP A 58 29.26 5.01 11.29
N LYS A 59 29.56 4.03 12.14
CA LYS A 59 30.92 3.50 12.34
C LYS A 59 31.42 2.63 11.19
N THR A 60 30.53 2.12 10.33
CA THR A 60 30.88 1.25 9.20
C THR A 60 31.25 2.04 7.94
N LEU A 61 30.93 3.32 7.88
CA LEU A 61 31.22 4.15 6.69
C LEU A 61 32.73 4.38 6.47
N PHE A 62 33.54 4.47 7.53
CA PHE A 62 34.97 4.73 7.39
C PHE A 62 35.79 3.50 6.98
N THR A 63 35.32 2.28 7.29
CA THR A 63 36.01 1.03 6.89
C THR A 63 35.58 0.55 5.51
N GLN A 64 34.49 1.06 4.93
CA GLN A 64 33.97 0.71 3.61
C GLN A 64 34.66 1.45 2.44
N TYR A 65 35.47 2.48 2.71
CA TYR A 65 36.25 3.18 1.67
C TYR A 65 37.22 2.26 0.91
N HIS A 66 37.53 1.07 1.42
CA HIS A 66 38.39 0.07 0.79
C HIS A 66 37.70 -1.24 0.36
N GLN A 67 36.38 -1.38 0.54
CA GLN A 67 35.63 -2.62 0.25
C GLN A 67 34.46 -2.48 -0.72
N PHE A 68 34.37 -1.40 -1.51
CA PHE A 68 33.50 -1.40 -2.69
C PHE A 68 34.12 -2.26 -3.80
N MET A 69 34.14 -3.58 -3.61
CA MET A 69 34.48 -4.60 -4.60
C MET A 69 33.24 -4.97 -5.41
N GLY A 70 32.62 -4.00 -6.12
CA GLY A 70 31.73 -4.25 -7.23
C GLY A 70 32.38 -3.62 -8.46
N THR A 71 32.24 -4.20 -9.65
CA THR A 71 32.75 -3.62 -10.89
C THR A 71 31.90 -2.40 -11.24
N PRO A 72 32.35 -1.14 -11.07
CA PRO A 72 31.52 0.06 -11.20
C PRO A 72 30.88 0.21 -12.58
N ALA A 73 31.46 -0.41 -13.57
CA ALA A 73 31.03 -0.37 -14.97
C ALA A 73 29.61 -0.92 -15.23
N TYR A 74 29.04 -1.73 -14.30
CA TYR A 74 27.68 -2.30 -14.41
C TYR A 74 26.66 -1.57 -13.56
N MET A 75 27.09 -0.58 -12.78
CA MET A 75 26.24 0.17 -11.85
C MET A 75 25.31 1.10 -12.65
N SER A 76 24.03 1.11 -12.27
CA SER A 76 23.05 2.02 -12.87
C SER A 76 23.20 3.46 -12.32
N PRO A 77 22.73 4.47 -13.07
CA PRO A 77 22.76 5.87 -12.62
C PRO A 77 22.09 6.10 -11.26
N GLU A 78 20.97 5.46 -10.99
CA GLU A 78 20.25 5.55 -9.72
C GLU A 78 21.00 4.89 -8.56
N GLN A 79 21.72 3.80 -8.80
CA GLN A 79 22.63 3.21 -7.79
C GLN A 79 23.80 4.14 -7.45
N ALA A 80 24.30 4.87 -8.44
CA ALA A 80 25.36 5.85 -8.23
C ALA A 80 24.89 7.08 -7.44
N GLN A 81 23.59 7.36 -7.36
CA GLN A 81 23.03 8.49 -6.61
C GLN A 81 22.90 8.23 -5.10
N MET A 82 23.01 6.99 -4.63
CA MET A 82 22.88 6.56 -3.21
C MET A 82 21.55 6.97 -2.53
N SER A 83 20.51 7.35 -3.26
CA SER A 83 19.19 7.51 -2.69
C SER A 83 18.57 6.12 -2.51
N GLY A 84 18.78 5.51 -1.34
CA GLY A 84 18.42 4.10 -1.06
C GLY A 84 16.93 3.75 -1.17
N LEU A 85 16.09 4.72 -1.49
CA LEU A 85 14.63 4.59 -1.59
C LEU A 85 14.12 4.46 -3.04
N ASP A 86 14.98 4.53 -4.06
CA ASP A 86 14.53 4.70 -5.44
C ASP A 86 15.07 3.63 -6.42
N ILE A 87 15.44 2.45 -5.91
CA ILE A 87 15.95 1.33 -6.73
C ILE A 87 14.81 0.36 -7.04
N ASP A 88 14.37 0.34 -8.30
CA ASP A 88 13.38 -0.60 -8.83
C ASP A 88 14.01 -1.64 -9.76
N THR A 89 13.19 -2.49 -10.37
CA THR A 89 13.62 -3.55 -11.31
C THR A 89 14.35 -3.01 -12.54
N ARG A 90 14.18 -1.73 -12.89
CA ARG A 90 14.83 -1.07 -14.04
C ARG A 90 16.31 -0.78 -13.81
N THR A 91 16.76 -0.88 -12.57
CA THR A 91 18.20 -0.91 -12.23
C THR A 91 18.89 -2.14 -12.84
N ASP A 92 18.27 -3.31 -12.70
CA ASP A 92 18.77 -4.54 -13.31
C ASP A 92 18.71 -4.48 -14.85
N ILE A 93 17.72 -3.79 -15.42
CA ILE A 93 17.64 -3.56 -16.88
C ILE A 93 18.84 -2.78 -17.40
N TYR A 94 19.30 -1.76 -16.68
CA TYR A 94 20.51 -1.05 -17.03
C TYR A 94 21.74 -1.97 -17.02
N SER A 95 21.91 -2.76 -15.94
CA SER A 95 23.02 -3.73 -15.83
C SER A 95 22.95 -4.81 -16.92
N LEU A 96 21.74 -5.27 -17.29
CA LEU A 96 21.51 -6.14 -18.45
C LEU A 96 21.91 -5.43 -19.77
N GLY A 97 21.63 -4.13 -19.87
CA GLY A 97 22.08 -3.29 -21.01
C GLY A 97 23.61 -3.26 -21.12
N VAL A 98 24.31 -3.06 -19.99
CA VAL A 98 25.78 -3.11 -19.94
C VAL A 98 26.30 -4.51 -20.31
N LEU A 99 25.67 -5.55 -19.79
CA LEU A 99 26.02 -6.94 -20.09
C LEU A 99 25.85 -7.24 -21.60
N LEU A 100 24.75 -6.81 -22.20
CA LEU A 100 24.51 -6.98 -23.64
C LEU A 100 25.52 -6.19 -24.46
N TYR A 101 25.81 -4.96 -24.04
CA TYR A 101 26.84 -4.13 -24.68
C TYR A 101 28.20 -4.85 -24.72
N GLU A 102 28.64 -5.39 -23.57
CA GLU A 102 29.89 -6.12 -23.47
C GLU A 102 29.85 -7.44 -24.23
N LEU A 103 28.77 -8.18 -24.22
CA LEU A 103 28.57 -9.38 -25.04
C LEU A 103 28.71 -9.08 -26.54
N LEU A 104 28.32 -7.90 -26.96
CA LEU A 104 28.38 -7.46 -28.36
C LEU A 104 29.75 -6.88 -28.76
N THR A 105 30.32 -6.04 -27.92
CA THR A 105 31.55 -5.27 -28.26
C THR A 105 32.83 -5.87 -27.64
N GLY A 106 32.72 -6.60 -26.52
CA GLY A 106 33.87 -7.07 -25.73
C GLY A 106 34.42 -6.05 -24.74
N ARG A 107 33.75 -4.89 -24.60
CA ARG A 107 34.06 -3.80 -23.65
C ARG A 107 32.78 -3.30 -23.00
N THR A 108 32.90 -2.74 -21.82
CA THR A 108 31.78 -2.05 -21.15
C THR A 108 31.54 -0.66 -21.79
N PRO A 109 30.31 -0.11 -21.72
CA PRO A 109 29.99 1.20 -22.32
C PRO A 109 30.81 2.36 -21.73
N LEU A 110 31.18 2.26 -20.46
CA LEU A 110 32.14 3.13 -19.77
C LEU A 110 33.39 2.28 -19.46
N ASP A 111 34.59 2.80 -19.68
CA ASP A 111 35.82 2.03 -19.48
C ASP A 111 36.00 1.70 -17.98
N ALA A 112 35.98 0.38 -17.67
CA ALA A 112 36.10 -0.10 -16.31
C ALA A 112 37.42 0.29 -15.63
N LYS A 113 38.54 0.40 -16.40
CA LYS A 113 39.84 0.80 -15.88
C LYS A 113 39.90 2.27 -15.55
N GLU A 114 39.27 3.10 -16.36
CA GLU A 114 39.19 4.54 -16.10
C GLU A 114 38.26 4.85 -14.94
N LEU A 115 37.11 4.16 -14.86
CA LEU A 115 36.18 4.30 -13.71
C LEU A 115 36.85 3.91 -12.37
N THR A 116 37.72 2.91 -12.39
CA THR A 116 38.42 2.44 -11.18
C THR A 116 39.58 3.39 -10.78
N LYS A 117 40.11 4.18 -11.69
CA LYS A 117 41.19 5.16 -11.44
C LYS A 117 40.62 6.53 -11.00
N ALA A 118 39.37 6.85 -11.35
CA ALA A 118 38.71 8.08 -10.98
C ALA A 118 38.44 8.10 -9.45
N ASP A 119 38.40 9.30 -8.86
CA ASP A 119 37.91 9.44 -7.50
C ASP A 119 36.42 9.05 -7.41
N TYR A 120 35.91 8.88 -6.22
CA TYR A 120 34.56 8.34 -5.99
C TYR A 120 33.46 9.26 -6.57
N ASP A 121 33.61 10.55 -6.47
CA ASP A 121 32.61 11.52 -6.91
C ASP A 121 32.65 11.66 -8.46
N GLU A 122 33.83 11.64 -9.03
CA GLU A 122 33.99 11.64 -10.48
C GLU A 122 33.49 10.33 -11.12
N MET A 123 33.74 9.19 -10.49
CA MET A 123 33.21 7.92 -10.94
C MET A 123 31.65 7.95 -10.97
N ARG A 124 31.04 8.47 -9.90
CA ARG A 124 29.57 8.62 -9.80
C ARG A 124 29.03 9.58 -10.85
N ARG A 125 29.70 10.73 -11.04
CA ARG A 125 29.34 11.72 -12.05
C ARG A 125 29.37 11.09 -13.44
N ARG A 126 30.42 10.35 -13.77
CA ARG A 126 30.56 9.69 -15.09
C ARG A 126 29.45 8.65 -15.30
N ILE A 127 29.14 7.80 -14.31
CA ILE A 127 28.05 6.82 -14.43
C ILE A 127 26.70 7.52 -14.62
N ARG A 128 26.46 8.63 -13.95
CA ARG A 128 25.20 9.36 -14.02
C ARG A 128 25.05 10.16 -15.31
N ASP A 129 26.08 10.92 -15.69
CA ASP A 129 25.95 12.00 -16.66
C ASP A 129 26.57 11.67 -18.03
N GLU A 130 27.56 10.77 -18.09
CA GLU A 130 28.27 10.44 -19.33
C GLU A 130 27.44 9.49 -20.20
N GLU A 131 27.07 9.94 -21.41
CA GLU A 131 26.29 9.16 -22.36
C GLU A 131 27.11 8.00 -22.93
N PRO A 132 26.59 6.76 -22.96
CA PRO A 132 27.31 5.63 -23.54
C PRO A 132 27.41 5.73 -25.05
N ILE A 133 28.56 5.34 -25.60
CA ILE A 133 28.80 5.29 -27.05
C ILE A 133 28.04 4.09 -27.65
N TYR A 134 27.45 4.25 -28.82
CA TYR A 134 26.78 3.15 -29.53
C TYR A 134 27.71 1.93 -29.74
N PRO A 135 27.21 0.69 -29.54
CA PRO A 135 27.99 -0.53 -29.76
C PRO A 135 28.69 -0.58 -31.10
N SER A 136 28.01 -0.19 -32.19
CA SER A 136 28.58 -0.13 -33.52
C SER A 136 29.69 0.93 -33.66
N THR A 137 29.57 2.06 -32.99
CA THR A 137 30.59 3.12 -32.95
C THR A 137 31.82 2.67 -32.18
N GLN A 138 31.59 1.99 -31.01
CA GLN A 138 32.68 1.41 -30.21
C GLN A 138 33.52 0.42 -31.03
N LEU A 139 32.86 -0.47 -31.78
CA LEU A 139 33.56 -1.42 -32.65
C LEU A 139 34.37 -0.71 -33.77
N THR A 140 33.88 0.44 -34.25
CA THR A 140 34.55 1.22 -35.29
C THR A 140 35.78 1.96 -34.78
N SER A 141 35.81 2.31 -33.49
CA SER A 141 36.94 3.03 -32.87
C SER A 141 38.09 2.11 -32.42
N MET A 142 37.87 0.78 -32.42
CA MET A 142 38.89 -0.21 -32.04
C MET A 142 39.96 -0.36 -33.12
N ASN A 143 41.19 -0.73 -32.73
CA ASN A 143 42.25 -1.02 -33.70
C ASN A 143 41.94 -2.34 -34.47
N ALA A 144 42.55 -2.52 -35.62
CA ALA A 144 42.25 -3.62 -36.53
C ALA A 144 42.53 -5.02 -35.91
N GLU A 145 43.54 -5.14 -35.04
CA GLU A 145 43.88 -6.39 -34.37
C GLU A 145 42.84 -6.80 -33.34
N GLU A 146 42.40 -5.85 -32.48
CA GLU A 146 41.34 -6.07 -31.50
C GLU A 146 40.02 -6.43 -32.18
N LEU A 147 39.63 -5.68 -33.19
CA LEU A 147 38.39 -5.94 -33.93
C LEU A 147 38.40 -7.31 -34.60
N THR A 148 39.54 -7.72 -35.17
CA THR A 148 39.71 -9.06 -35.78
C THR A 148 39.67 -10.17 -34.76
N SER A 149 40.25 -9.98 -33.57
CA SER A 149 40.16 -10.92 -32.45
C SER A 149 38.70 -11.08 -31.99
N ILE A 150 38.00 -9.96 -31.82
CA ILE A 150 36.60 -9.96 -31.44
C ILE A 150 35.72 -10.63 -32.51
N ALA A 151 35.94 -10.36 -33.79
CA ALA A 151 35.21 -10.98 -34.89
C ALA A 151 35.43 -12.50 -34.95
N LYS A 152 36.69 -12.95 -34.76
CA LYS A 152 37.07 -14.37 -34.75
C LYS A 152 36.34 -15.11 -33.62
N HIS A 153 36.28 -14.56 -32.42
CA HIS A 153 35.51 -15.13 -31.28
C HIS A 153 33.99 -15.17 -31.53
N ARG A 154 33.49 -14.44 -32.52
CA ARG A 154 32.05 -14.41 -32.91
C ARG A 154 31.79 -15.15 -34.22
N ASN A 155 32.81 -15.84 -34.76
CA ASN A 155 32.72 -16.64 -35.98
C ASN A 155 32.17 -15.82 -37.15
N THR A 156 32.68 -14.58 -37.32
CA THR A 156 32.25 -13.63 -38.36
C THR A 156 33.45 -12.77 -38.80
N GLU A 157 33.29 -12.08 -39.94
CA GLU A 157 34.27 -11.11 -40.42
C GLU A 157 34.09 -9.74 -39.77
N ALA A 158 35.16 -9.00 -39.57
CA ALA A 158 35.14 -7.68 -38.94
C ALA A 158 34.18 -6.69 -39.64
N SER A 159 34.18 -6.66 -40.96
CA SER A 159 33.28 -5.81 -41.77
C SER A 159 31.79 -6.16 -41.61
N ARG A 160 31.52 -7.46 -41.49
CA ARG A 160 30.15 -7.98 -41.28
C ARG A 160 29.67 -7.74 -39.84
N LEU A 161 30.57 -7.85 -38.86
CA LEU A 161 30.23 -7.63 -37.44
C LEU A 161 29.68 -6.22 -37.23
N ASN A 162 30.36 -5.19 -37.70
CA ASN A 162 29.91 -3.81 -37.58
C ASN A 162 28.57 -3.56 -38.29
N ARG A 163 28.36 -4.15 -39.47
CA ARG A 163 27.09 -4.04 -40.20
C ARG A 163 25.91 -4.70 -39.49
N VAL A 164 26.15 -5.78 -38.80
CA VAL A 164 25.14 -6.51 -38.01
C VAL A 164 24.78 -5.75 -36.74
N MET A 165 25.75 -5.05 -36.16
CA MET A 165 25.51 -4.27 -34.91
C MET A 165 24.76 -2.97 -35.19
N ARG A 166 25.09 -2.30 -36.29
CA ARG A 166 24.54 -0.97 -36.62
C ARG A 166 23.04 -1.04 -36.86
N GLY A 167 22.29 -0.33 -36.06
CA GLY A 167 20.82 -0.18 -36.14
C GLY A 167 20.07 -0.83 -35.00
N GLU A 168 19.46 -1.97 -35.23
CA GLU A 168 18.51 -2.54 -34.26
C GLU A 168 19.15 -2.98 -32.96
N LEU A 169 20.31 -3.59 -33.01
CA LEU A 169 21.07 -3.97 -31.81
C LEU A 169 21.56 -2.74 -31.05
N ASP A 170 22.00 -1.70 -31.78
CA ASP A 170 22.33 -0.44 -31.13
C ASP A 170 21.13 0.13 -30.39
N TRP A 171 19.95 0.18 -31.02
CA TRP A 171 18.73 0.73 -30.38
C TRP A 171 18.31 -0.06 -29.15
N ILE A 172 18.36 -1.40 -29.21
CA ILE A 172 18.03 -2.26 -28.09
C ILE A 172 18.95 -1.97 -26.89
N VAL A 173 20.25 -1.92 -27.13
CA VAL A 173 21.25 -1.66 -26.10
C VAL A 173 21.10 -0.26 -25.53
N MET A 174 21.02 0.75 -26.39
CA MET A 174 20.93 2.14 -25.94
C MET A 174 19.66 2.42 -25.19
N LYS A 175 18.54 1.81 -25.58
CA LYS A 175 17.30 1.91 -24.79
C LYS A 175 17.42 1.32 -23.38
N ALA A 176 18.18 0.26 -23.21
CA ALA A 176 18.42 -0.31 -21.87
C ALA A 176 19.38 0.58 -21.05
N LEU A 177 20.31 1.30 -21.72
CA LEU A 177 21.30 2.17 -21.10
C LEU A 177 20.84 3.64 -20.93
N GLU A 178 19.57 3.95 -21.23
CA GLU A 178 19.00 5.28 -20.97
C GLU A 178 19.24 5.71 -19.53
N LYS A 179 19.65 6.95 -19.33
CA LYS A 179 19.93 7.48 -18.00
C LYS A 179 18.65 7.63 -17.18
N ASP A 180 17.60 8.12 -17.83
CA ASP A 180 16.25 8.13 -17.25
C ASP A 180 15.67 6.71 -17.29
N ARG A 181 15.45 6.13 -16.12
CA ARG A 181 14.87 4.80 -15.96
C ARG A 181 13.50 4.65 -16.65
N ASN A 182 12.71 5.73 -16.77
CA ASN A 182 11.39 5.69 -17.41
C ASN A 182 11.45 5.51 -18.93
N ARG A 183 12.60 5.76 -19.52
CA ARG A 183 12.83 5.55 -20.97
C ARG A 183 13.38 4.17 -21.27
N ARG A 184 13.84 3.41 -20.27
CA ARG A 184 14.30 2.03 -20.42
C ARG A 184 13.14 1.09 -20.75
N TYR A 185 13.43 -0.19 -20.89
CA TYR A 185 12.40 -1.22 -20.91
C TYR A 185 11.74 -1.31 -19.52
N GLU A 186 10.46 -1.63 -19.49
CA GLU A 186 9.74 -1.80 -18.21
C GLU A 186 10.14 -3.10 -17.51
N THR A 187 10.43 -4.14 -18.28
CA THR A 187 10.78 -5.47 -17.77
C THR A 187 11.94 -6.09 -18.53
N ALA A 188 12.67 -7.01 -17.88
CA ALA A 188 13.71 -7.81 -18.52
C ALA A 188 13.14 -8.69 -19.65
N ALA A 189 11.90 -9.15 -19.52
CA ALA A 189 11.20 -9.88 -20.57
C ALA A 189 10.95 -9.03 -21.83
N GLU A 190 10.61 -7.75 -21.70
CA GLU A 190 10.47 -6.86 -22.86
C GLU A 190 11.77 -6.66 -23.64
N MET A 191 12.88 -6.54 -22.90
CA MET A 191 14.21 -6.47 -23.51
C MET A 191 14.54 -7.78 -24.27
N ALA A 192 14.26 -8.93 -23.66
CA ALA A 192 14.43 -10.24 -24.33
C ALA A 192 13.56 -10.37 -25.57
N LEU A 193 12.31 -9.91 -25.53
CA LEU A 193 11.40 -9.93 -26.69
C LEU A 193 11.91 -9.03 -27.83
N ASP A 194 12.53 -7.91 -27.57
CA ASP A 194 13.11 -7.09 -28.63
C ASP A 194 14.34 -7.75 -29.26
N VAL A 195 15.15 -8.45 -28.48
CA VAL A 195 16.22 -9.31 -29.01
C VAL A 195 15.62 -10.46 -29.86
N GLN A 196 14.52 -11.06 -29.41
CA GLN A 196 13.80 -12.09 -30.17
C GLN A 196 13.25 -11.56 -31.50
N ARG A 197 12.63 -10.36 -31.49
CA ARG A 197 12.16 -9.69 -32.72
C ARG A 197 13.30 -9.44 -33.72
N TYR A 198 14.44 -8.98 -33.23
CA TYR A 198 15.62 -8.83 -34.06
C TYR A 198 16.00 -10.14 -34.75
N LEU A 199 16.04 -11.26 -33.98
CA LEU A 199 16.40 -12.58 -34.53
C LEU A 199 15.36 -13.09 -35.55
N ASN A 200 14.10 -12.77 -35.37
CA ASN A 200 12.97 -13.17 -36.23
C ASN A 200 12.78 -12.20 -37.44
N PHE A 201 13.62 -11.18 -37.59
CA PHE A 201 13.44 -10.14 -38.60
C PHE A 201 12.14 -9.33 -38.46
N GLU A 202 11.62 -9.24 -37.25
CA GLU A 202 10.47 -8.42 -36.89
C GLU A 202 10.91 -7.01 -36.48
N PRO A 203 10.03 -5.99 -36.58
CA PRO A 203 10.34 -4.66 -36.08
C PRO A 203 10.56 -4.66 -34.58
N VAL A 204 11.68 -4.09 -34.10
CA VAL A 204 11.96 -3.96 -32.66
C VAL A 204 11.24 -2.74 -32.08
N LYS A 205 10.80 -2.82 -30.83
CA LYS A 205 10.15 -1.70 -30.10
C LYS A 205 11.11 -0.54 -29.80
N ALA A 206 12.41 -0.82 -29.74
CA ALA A 206 13.44 0.19 -29.55
C ALA A 206 13.65 1.11 -30.78
N ALA A 207 13.12 0.74 -31.94
CA ALA A 207 13.24 1.52 -33.15
C ALA A 207 12.35 2.78 -33.12
N ALA A 208 12.87 3.88 -33.70
CA ALA A 208 12.05 5.06 -33.95
C ALA A 208 10.86 4.71 -34.88
N PRO A 209 9.69 5.34 -34.75
CA PRO A 209 8.51 5.06 -35.58
C PRO A 209 8.76 5.46 -37.05
N SER A 210 9.01 4.49 -37.91
CA SER A 210 9.26 4.68 -39.36
C SER A 210 8.46 3.64 -40.14
N SER A 211 7.55 4.11 -40.99
CA SER A 211 6.79 3.27 -41.94
C SER A 211 7.69 2.54 -42.94
N MET A 212 8.74 3.18 -43.41
CA MET A 212 9.75 2.63 -44.33
C MET A 212 10.54 1.47 -43.69
N TYR A 213 10.87 1.58 -42.38
CA TYR A 213 11.56 0.54 -41.63
C TYR A 213 10.66 -0.71 -41.50
N ARG A 214 9.37 -0.54 -41.15
CA ARG A 214 8.38 -1.62 -41.05
C ARG A 214 8.16 -2.30 -42.42
N PHE A 215 8.02 -1.50 -43.50
CA PHE A 215 7.86 -2.02 -44.84
C PHE A 215 9.09 -2.83 -45.28
N ARG A 216 10.32 -2.37 -45.03
CA ARG A 216 11.55 -3.10 -45.37
C ARG A 216 11.68 -4.43 -44.64
N LYS A 217 11.22 -4.53 -43.37
CA LYS A 217 11.13 -5.80 -42.62
C LYS A 217 10.09 -6.74 -43.21
N PHE A 218 8.91 -6.23 -43.51
CA PHE A 218 7.83 -6.98 -44.16
C PHE A 218 8.29 -7.54 -45.54
N ALA A 219 8.92 -6.72 -46.36
CA ALA A 219 9.43 -7.13 -47.67
C ALA A 219 10.51 -8.20 -47.57
N ARG A 220 11.38 -8.13 -46.56
CA ARG A 220 12.46 -9.09 -46.37
C ARG A 220 11.93 -10.46 -45.91
N ARG A 221 10.83 -10.47 -45.14
CA ARG A 221 10.18 -11.69 -44.66
C ARG A 221 9.31 -12.36 -45.72
N ASN A 222 8.70 -11.57 -46.61
CA ASN A 222 7.74 -12.05 -47.60
C ASN A 222 8.28 -11.95 -49.06
N LYS A 223 9.57 -12.24 -49.28
CA LYS A 223 10.23 -12.12 -50.60
C LYS A 223 9.51 -12.92 -51.70
N ALA A 224 9.02 -14.11 -51.40
CA ALA A 224 8.32 -14.95 -52.35
C ALA A 224 6.98 -14.32 -52.83
N ALA A 225 6.21 -13.72 -51.91
CA ALA A 225 4.94 -13.07 -52.22
C ALA A 225 5.12 -11.82 -53.10
N ILE A 226 6.17 -11.04 -52.84
CA ILE A 226 6.46 -9.81 -53.61
C ILE A 226 7.00 -10.16 -55.02
N SER A 227 7.78 -11.22 -55.13
CA SER A 227 8.26 -11.70 -56.47
C SER A 227 7.10 -12.18 -57.34
N VAL A 228 6.10 -12.84 -56.76
CA VAL A 228 4.88 -13.28 -57.46
C VAL A 228 4.06 -12.06 -57.93
N ALA A 229 3.88 -11.04 -57.10
CA ALA A 229 3.18 -9.82 -57.49
C ALA A 229 3.89 -9.03 -58.63
N ALA A 230 5.20 -9.05 -58.64
CA ALA A 230 5.98 -8.41 -59.72
C ALA A 230 5.86 -9.17 -61.07
N ILE A 231 5.79 -10.52 -61.01
CA ILE A 231 5.60 -11.34 -62.21
C ILE A 231 4.19 -11.16 -62.79
N ILE A 232 3.19 -11.02 -61.95
CA ILE A 232 1.78 -10.78 -62.39
C ILE A 232 1.67 -9.41 -63.10
N LEU A 233 2.37 -8.40 -62.64
CA LEU A 233 2.41 -7.08 -63.33
C LEU A 233 3.11 -7.12 -64.70
N LEU A 234 4.09 -7.97 -64.88
CA LEU A 234 4.77 -8.15 -66.14
C LEU A 234 3.89 -8.87 -67.17
N LEU A 235 3.08 -9.82 -66.73
CA LEU A 235 2.16 -10.59 -67.62
C LEU A 235 0.96 -9.75 -68.10
N LEU A 236 0.57 -8.69 -67.37
CA LEU A 236 -0.50 -7.79 -67.78
C LEU A 236 -0.11 -6.80 -68.90
N SER A 237 1.21 -6.60 -69.16
CA SER A 237 1.69 -5.69 -70.19
C SER A 237 1.82 -6.32 -71.60
N VAL A 238 1.62 -7.62 -71.72
CA VAL A 238 1.76 -8.37 -73.00
C VAL A 238 0.37 -8.67 -73.69
N GLY A 239 -0.69 -8.24 -73.10
CA GLY A 239 -2.08 -8.58 -73.46
C GLY A 239 -2.74 -7.77 -74.59
N SER A 240 -1.98 -7.20 -75.54
CA SER A 240 -2.60 -6.40 -76.62
C SER A 240 -2.66 -7.13 -78.01
N VAL A 241 -2.87 -8.40 -77.97
CA VAL A 241 -3.14 -9.16 -79.20
C VAL A 241 -4.41 -9.98 -78.99
N VAL A 242 -5.53 -9.25 -79.04
CA VAL A 242 -6.85 -9.90 -78.83
C VAL A 242 -7.89 -9.35 -79.79
N SER A 243 -7.84 -9.94 -80.96
CA SER A 243 -9.01 -9.78 -81.91
C SER A 243 -9.62 -11.13 -82.27
N THR A 244 -9.09 -12.25 -81.78
CA THR A 244 -9.62 -13.59 -82.17
C THR A 244 -10.38 -14.27 -81.04
N TRP A 245 -10.69 -13.55 -80.02
CA TRP A 245 -11.16 -14.14 -78.73
C TRP A 245 -12.68 -13.99 -78.40
N LEU A 246 -13.46 -13.37 -79.27
CA LEU A 246 -14.86 -13.09 -78.98
C LEU A 246 -15.80 -14.27 -79.18
N ALA A 247 -15.44 -15.36 -79.86
CA ALA A 247 -16.29 -16.54 -80.08
C ALA A 247 -16.18 -17.60 -78.95
N VAL A 248 -15.06 -17.54 -78.13
CA VAL A 248 -14.87 -18.47 -77.00
C VAL A 248 -15.47 -17.86 -75.71
N LYS A 249 -15.79 -16.59 -75.75
CA LYS A 249 -16.18 -15.77 -74.56
C LYS A 249 -17.53 -16.12 -73.93
N ALA A 250 -18.50 -16.67 -74.71
CA ALA A 250 -19.84 -17.02 -74.18
C ALA A 250 -19.84 -18.30 -73.33
N THR A 251 -19.00 -19.28 -73.65
CA THR A 251 -18.90 -20.54 -72.88
C THR A 251 -17.99 -20.39 -71.65
N ILE A 252 -17.00 -19.46 -71.76
CA ILE A 252 -16.11 -19.14 -70.63
C ILE A 252 -16.80 -18.21 -69.60
N ALA A 253 -17.71 -17.31 -70.09
CA ALA A 253 -18.45 -16.43 -69.19
C ALA A 253 -19.34 -17.18 -68.19
N GLN A 254 -19.93 -18.29 -68.63
CA GLN A 254 -20.78 -19.10 -67.74
C GLN A 254 -19.95 -19.91 -66.73
N ARG A 255 -18.81 -20.47 -67.14
CA ARG A 255 -17.87 -21.14 -66.24
C ARG A 255 -17.19 -20.15 -65.28
N ASN A 256 -16.87 -18.95 -65.74
CA ASN A 256 -16.30 -17.92 -64.89
C ASN A 256 -17.29 -17.36 -63.88
N ALA A 257 -18.60 -17.28 -64.26
CA ALA A 257 -19.64 -16.88 -63.28
C ALA A 257 -19.82 -17.91 -62.15
N ASP A 258 -19.79 -19.22 -62.54
CA ASP A 258 -19.87 -20.29 -61.52
C ASP A 258 -18.57 -20.36 -60.71
N GLN A 259 -17.42 -20.09 -61.32
CA GLN A 259 -16.11 -20.04 -60.63
C GLN A 259 -15.99 -18.80 -59.73
N HIS A 260 -16.44 -17.64 -60.20
CA HIS A 260 -16.50 -16.43 -59.33
C HIS A 260 -17.54 -16.55 -58.19
N ALA A 261 -18.65 -17.29 -58.43
CA ALA A 261 -19.59 -17.58 -57.36
C ALA A 261 -18.98 -18.52 -56.30
N GLN A 262 -18.16 -19.48 -56.73
CA GLN A 262 -17.46 -20.39 -55.85
C GLN A 262 -16.29 -19.66 -55.13
N GLU A 263 -15.46 -18.89 -55.89
CA GLU A 263 -14.39 -18.05 -55.30
C GLU A 263 -14.92 -16.99 -54.33
N SER A 264 -16.14 -16.44 -54.60
CA SER A 264 -16.82 -15.53 -53.67
C SER A 264 -17.33 -16.24 -52.42
N LYS A 265 -17.79 -17.51 -52.52
CA LYS A 265 -18.14 -18.34 -51.38
C LYS A 265 -16.92 -18.71 -50.54
N ASP A 266 -15.86 -19.19 -51.22
CA ASP A 266 -14.62 -19.57 -50.56
C ASP A 266 -13.94 -18.34 -49.90
N ALA A 267 -14.00 -17.15 -50.58
CA ALA A 267 -13.51 -15.90 -49.96
C ALA A 267 -14.35 -15.45 -48.76
N LYS A 268 -15.68 -15.68 -48.83
CA LYS A 268 -16.56 -15.36 -47.70
C LYS A 268 -16.32 -16.30 -46.52
N GLU A 269 -16.21 -17.60 -46.78
CA GLU A 269 -15.90 -18.61 -45.77
C GLU A 269 -14.51 -18.37 -45.13
N LEU A 270 -13.53 -18.00 -45.97
CA LEU A 270 -12.18 -17.59 -45.46
C LEU A 270 -12.22 -16.28 -44.68
N ALA A 271 -13.09 -15.34 -45.06
CA ALA A 271 -13.26 -14.08 -44.31
C ALA A 271 -13.95 -14.34 -42.96
N GLU A 272 -14.96 -15.21 -42.92
CA GLU A 272 -15.63 -15.64 -41.69
C GLU A 272 -14.65 -16.37 -40.73
N LEU A 273 -13.84 -17.30 -41.28
CA LEU A 273 -12.77 -17.98 -40.51
C LEU A 273 -11.72 -17.01 -39.97
N ARG A 274 -11.30 -16.03 -40.77
CA ARG A 274 -10.33 -14.98 -40.30
C ARG A 274 -10.95 -14.05 -39.26
N GLU A 275 -12.24 -13.74 -39.41
CA GLU A 275 -12.97 -12.94 -38.40
C GLU A 275 -13.11 -13.73 -37.09
N GLN A 276 -13.39 -15.04 -37.20
CA GLN A 276 -13.46 -15.94 -36.04
C GLN A 276 -12.09 -16.03 -35.34
N ASP A 277 -11.00 -16.29 -36.09
CA ASP A 277 -9.63 -16.34 -35.54
C ASP A 277 -9.21 -14.99 -34.92
N ALA A 278 -9.54 -13.87 -35.57
CA ALA A 278 -9.28 -12.53 -35.04
C ALA A 278 -10.09 -12.27 -33.75
N ASN A 279 -11.33 -12.76 -33.69
CA ASN A 279 -12.16 -12.65 -32.50
C ASN A 279 -11.64 -13.55 -31.37
N GLU A 280 -11.18 -14.77 -31.68
CA GLU A 280 -10.55 -15.66 -30.71
C GLU A 280 -9.25 -15.07 -30.15
N GLN A 281 -8.38 -14.52 -31.03
CA GLN A 281 -7.14 -13.85 -30.60
C GLN A 281 -7.44 -12.60 -29.77
N ARG A 282 -8.46 -11.82 -30.15
CA ARG A 282 -8.91 -10.66 -29.38
C ARG A 282 -9.44 -11.07 -28.00
N ASN A 283 -10.27 -12.11 -27.96
CA ASN A 283 -10.80 -12.62 -26.70
C ASN A 283 -9.69 -13.19 -25.80
N PHE A 284 -8.74 -13.92 -26.37
CA PHE A 284 -7.57 -14.41 -25.65
C PHE A 284 -6.70 -13.26 -25.11
N ALA A 285 -6.48 -12.21 -25.91
CA ALA A 285 -5.74 -11.03 -25.45
C ALA A 285 -6.47 -10.29 -24.32
N LEU A 286 -7.81 -10.15 -24.43
CA LEU A 286 -8.63 -9.51 -23.41
C LEU A 286 -8.64 -10.32 -22.11
N THR A 287 -8.83 -11.64 -22.19
CA THR A 287 -8.80 -12.51 -21.01
C THR A 287 -7.43 -12.52 -20.33
N SER A 288 -6.35 -12.57 -21.12
CA SER A 288 -4.98 -12.50 -20.60
C SER A 288 -4.68 -11.15 -19.94
N ALA A 289 -5.13 -10.05 -20.53
CA ALA A 289 -4.98 -8.71 -19.96
C ALA A 289 -5.77 -8.56 -18.64
N ARG A 290 -6.99 -9.12 -18.61
CA ARG A 290 -7.82 -9.15 -17.40
C ARG A 290 -7.16 -9.94 -16.28
N ALA A 291 -6.70 -11.16 -16.57
CA ALA A 291 -6.01 -12.00 -15.60
C ALA A 291 -4.72 -11.32 -15.05
N LEU A 292 -3.97 -10.63 -15.91
CA LEU A 292 -2.80 -9.87 -15.47
C LEU A 292 -3.19 -8.72 -14.53
N ARG A 293 -4.24 -7.96 -14.87
CA ARG A 293 -4.73 -6.84 -14.06
C ARG A 293 -5.17 -7.31 -12.67
N GLN A 294 -5.87 -8.44 -12.59
CA GLN A 294 -6.32 -9.04 -11.33
C GLN A 294 -5.14 -9.57 -10.49
N ASN A 295 -4.16 -10.19 -11.14
CA ASN A 295 -2.93 -10.61 -10.46
C ASN A 295 -2.14 -9.42 -9.87
N LEU A 296 -2.09 -8.30 -10.61
CA LEU A 296 -1.47 -7.07 -10.12
C LEU A 296 -2.27 -6.50 -8.94
N TYR A 297 -3.60 -6.48 -9.05
CA TYR A 297 -4.48 -6.03 -7.98
C TYR A 297 -4.22 -6.79 -6.67
N ALA A 298 -4.29 -8.12 -6.70
CA ALA A 298 -4.06 -8.94 -5.51
C ALA A 298 -2.65 -8.73 -4.92
N SER A 299 -1.63 -8.60 -5.77
CA SER A 299 -0.26 -8.30 -5.35
C SER A 299 -0.13 -6.91 -4.74
N ASP A 300 -0.77 -5.90 -5.33
CA ASP A 300 -0.71 -4.51 -4.85
C ASP A 300 -1.48 -4.37 -3.52
N MET A 301 -2.59 -5.10 -3.30
CA MET A 301 -3.30 -5.13 -2.01
C MET A 301 -2.42 -5.71 -0.91
N TYR A 302 -1.76 -6.84 -1.18
CA TYR A 302 -0.80 -7.42 -0.23
C TYR A 302 0.37 -6.46 0.07
N GLN A 303 0.93 -5.79 -0.94
CA GLN A 303 1.99 -4.80 -0.74
C GLN A 303 1.50 -3.57 0.02
N ALA A 304 0.27 -3.11 -0.24
CA ALA A 304 -0.33 -1.99 0.47
C ALA A 304 -0.46 -2.30 1.97
N GLN A 305 -0.85 -3.54 2.32
CA GLN A 305 -0.83 -3.99 3.71
C GLN A 305 0.57 -3.96 4.31
N GLN A 306 1.59 -4.49 3.60
CA GLN A 306 2.98 -4.48 4.09
C GLN A 306 3.49 -3.06 4.34
N PHE A 307 3.11 -2.10 3.49
CA PHE A 307 3.44 -0.70 3.72
C PHE A 307 2.71 -0.12 4.95
N LEU A 308 1.45 -0.49 5.19
CA LEU A 308 0.73 -0.09 6.40
C LEU A 308 1.33 -0.69 7.68
N GLU A 309 1.78 -1.94 7.64
CA GLU A 309 2.46 -2.61 8.75
C GLU A 309 3.85 -1.99 9.04
N ALA A 310 4.47 -1.44 7.99
CA ALA A 310 5.70 -0.65 8.10
C ALA A 310 5.44 0.84 8.36
N ASP A 311 4.23 1.21 8.75
CA ASP A 311 3.77 2.57 9.02
C ASP A 311 3.91 3.57 7.84
N ASN A 312 4.01 3.06 6.60
CA ASN A 312 4.14 3.86 5.39
C ASN A 312 2.79 4.04 4.67
N ILE A 313 1.94 4.89 5.27
CA ILE A 313 0.59 5.19 4.74
C ILE A 313 0.64 5.78 3.34
N ALA A 314 1.63 6.62 3.03
CA ALA A 314 1.76 7.29 1.74
C ALA A 314 1.87 6.30 0.58
N LYS A 315 2.79 5.33 0.69
CA LYS A 315 2.97 4.31 -0.34
C LYS A 315 1.79 3.35 -0.45
N SER A 316 1.19 2.99 0.69
CA SER A 316 -0.02 2.18 0.68
C SER A 316 -1.14 2.89 -0.08
N ARG A 317 -1.37 4.17 0.21
CA ARG A 317 -2.38 4.99 -0.45
C ARG A 317 -2.12 5.19 -1.95
N GLU A 318 -0.86 5.38 -2.33
CA GLU A 318 -0.45 5.47 -3.75
C GLU A 318 -0.83 4.21 -4.52
N LEU A 319 -0.60 3.02 -3.94
CA LEU A 319 -1.00 1.75 -4.55
C LEU A 319 -2.52 1.63 -4.68
N LEU A 320 -3.27 1.99 -3.63
CA LEU A 320 -4.72 1.91 -3.64
C LEU A 320 -5.34 2.85 -4.69
N LEU A 321 -4.82 4.06 -4.85
CA LEU A 321 -5.32 5.04 -5.83
C LEU A 321 -5.21 4.58 -7.28
N LYS A 322 -4.30 3.65 -7.62
CA LYS A 322 -4.21 3.07 -8.97
C LYS A 322 -5.48 2.35 -9.42
N TYR A 323 -6.31 1.91 -8.47
CA TYR A 323 -7.51 1.11 -8.71
C TYR A 323 -8.80 1.92 -8.61
N THR A 324 -8.72 3.23 -8.40
CA THR A 324 -9.90 4.11 -8.52
C THR A 324 -10.31 4.18 -9.99
N PRO A 325 -11.59 3.92 -10.33
CA PRO A 325 -12.05 3.93 -11.71
C PRO A 325 -11.87 5.31 -12.36
N GLU A 326 -11.25 5.35 -13.54
CA GLU A 326 -11.11 6.59 -14.32
C GLU A 326 -12.43 7.03 -14.99
N ASN A 327 -13.28 6.07 -15.32
CA ASN A 327 -14.57 6.27 -15.99
C ASN A 327 -15.61 5.29 -15.43
N ALA A 328 -16.89 5.63 -15.57
CA ALA A 328 -18.02 4.79 -15.15
C ALA A 328 -18.07 3.40 -15.85
N ASP A 329 -17.45 3.27 -17.01
CA ASP A 329 -17.40 2.03 -17.79
C ASP A 329 -16.20 1.13 -17.43
N ALA A 330 -15.28 1.59 -16.56
CA ALA A 330 -14.13 0.80 -16.16
C ALA A 330 -14.54 -0.28 -15.14
N GLU A 331 -14.04 -1.51 -15.32
CA GLU A 331 -14.23 -2.58 -14.35
C GLU A 331 -13.65 -2.18 -12.99
N ASP A 332 -14.51 -2.06 -11.99
CA ASP A 332 -14.10 -1.77 -10.62
C ASP A 332 -13.66 -3.06 -9.93
N LEU A 333 -12.37 -3.12 -9.58
CA LEU A 333 -11.77 -4.28 -8.90
C LEU A 333 -11.82 -4.15 -7.37
N ARG A 334 -12.21 -3.00 -6.83
CA ARG A 334 -12.16 -2.70 -5.41
C ARG A 334 -13.17 -3.54 -4.64
N GLY A 335 -12.67 -4.38 -3.72
CA GLY A 335 -13.46 -5.20 -2.81
C GLY A 335 -13.34 -4.72 -1.36
N PHE A 336 -13.80 -5.57 -0.41
CA PHE A 336 -13.70 -5.34 1.03
C PHE A 336 -12.25 -5.03 1.46
N GLU A 337 -11.26 -5.76 0.95
CA GLU A 337 -9.85 -5.60 1.26
C GLU A 337 -9.34 -4.21 0.88
N TRP A 338 -9.73 -3.68 -0.28
CA TRP A 338 -9.37 -2.34 -0.70
C TRP A 338 -9.99 -1.27 0.21
N GLN A 339 -11.27 -1.42 0.54
CA GLN A 339 -12.00 -0.53 1.44
C GLN A 339 -11.38 -0.56 2.85
N TYR A 340 -11.02 -1.75 3.34
CA TYR A 340 -10.34 -1.94 4.61
C TYR A 340 -8.98 -1.24 4.66
N LEU A 341 -8.15 -1.46 3.65
CA LEU A 341 -6.85 -0.83 3.54
C LEU A 341 -6.97 0.69 3.38
N TRP A 342 -7.95 1.15 2.60
CA TRP A 342 -8.23 2.57 2.42
C TRP A 342 -8.62 3.25 3.74
N ASP A 343 -9.51 2.64 4.50
CA ASP A 343 -9.92 3.15 5.81
C ASP A 343 -8.72 3.24 6.77
N ARG A 344 -7.85 2.24 6.75
CA ARG A 344 -6.58 2.27 7.49
C ARG A 344 -5.61 3.32 7.00
N CYS A 345 -5.71 3.75 5.74
CA CYS A 345 -4.93 4.84 5.16
C CYS A 345 -5.52 6.24 5.46
N ARG A 346 -6.70 6.34 6.05
CA ARG A 346 -7.29 7.65 6.44
C ARG A 346 -6.46 8.33 7.52
N GLY A 347 -5.78 7.55 8.35
CA GLY A 347 -5.03 8.03 9.49
C GLY A 347 -5.93 8.34 10.69
N ASP A 348 -5.30 8.82 11.77
CA ASP A 348 -5.95 9.07 13.06
C ASP A 348 -6.35 10.55 13.22
N GLN A 349 -6.25 11.36 12.14
CA GLN A 349 -6.52 12.79 12.21
C GLN A 349 -8.01 13.10 12.37
N LEU A 350 -8.27 14.10 13.20
CA LEU A 350 -9.62 14.67 13.38
C LEU A 350 -10.06 15.47 12.14
N TYR A 351 -9.11 16.22 11.56
CA TYR A 351 -9.33 17.03 10.37
C TYR A 351 -8.01 17.35 9.65
N VAL A 352 -8.10 17.70 8.36
CA VAL A 352 -6.97 18.13 7.53
C VAL A 352 -7.30 19.45 6.85
N PHE A 353 -6.47 20.46 7.06
CA PHE A 353 -6.53 21.73 6.34
C PHE A 353 -5.61 21.61 5.11
N GLU A 354 -6.19 21.63 3.93
CA GLU A 354 -5.48 21.38 2.65
C GLU A 354 -5.22 22.67 1.84
N ASP A 355 -5.40 23.83 2.43
CA ASP A 355 -5.34 25.12 1.73
C ASP A 355 -3.92 25.62 1.47
N LEU A 356 -2.89 24.97 2.10
CA LEU A 356 -1.49 25.26 1.89
C LEU A 356 -0.87 24.16 1.01
N LEU A 357 -0.51 24.54 -0.23
CA LEU A 357 0.00 23.58 -1.25
C LEU A 357 1.52 23.31 -1.13
N ARG A 358 2.20 23.92 -0.18
CA ARG A 358 3.65 23.82 0.01
C ARG A 358 3.97 23.35 1.42
N PRO A 359 5.16 22.74 1.64
CA PRO A 359 5.56 22.24 2.96
C PRO A 359 5.29 23.23 4.09
N VAL A 360 4.58 22.81 5.14
CA VAL A 360 4.23 23.63 6.30
C VAL A 360 5.30 23.45 7.37
N GLY A 361 6.00 24.55 7.66
CA GLY A 361 7.14 24.55 8.59
C GLY A 361 6.80 25.01 10.00
N ALA A 362 5.65 25.68 10.20
CA ALA A 362 5.22 26.13 11.52
C ALA A 362 3.71 26.10 11.64
N VAL A 363 3.21 25.73 12.82
CA VAL A 363 1.80 25.83 13.22
C VAL A 363 1.70 26.46 14.60
N SER A 364 0.57 27.15 14.89
CA SER A 364 0.33 27.77 16.20
C SER A 364 -1.17 27.89 16.44
N PHE A 365 -1.62 27.56 17.67
CA PHE A 365 -2.96 27.93 18.14
C PHE A 365 -2.98 29.35 18.73
N SER A 366 -4.13 29.99 18.64
CA SER A 366 -4.44 31.16 19.45
C SER A 366 -4.60 30.78 20.93
N ARG A 367 -4.43 31.74 21.84
CA ARG A 367 -4.45 31.47 23.28
C ARG A 367 -5.78 30.96 23.82
N ASP A 368 -6.89 31.28 23.14
CA ASP A 368 -8.22 30.73 23.41
C ASP A 368 -8.47 29.37 22.75
N GLY A 369 -7.57 28.92 21.86
CA GLY A 369 -7.70 27.71 21.09
C GLY A 369 -8.73 27.76 19.94
N GLU A 370 -9.31 28.94 19.64
CA GLU A 370 -10.33 29.08 18.59
C GLU A 370 -9.75 29.21 17.19
N MET A 371 -8.53 29.72 17.06
CA MET A 371 -7.82 29.89 15.79
C MET A 371 -6.59 28.98 15.70
N LEU A 372 -6.29 28.55 14.48
CA LEU A 372 -5.09 27.81 14.12
C LEU A 372 -4.42 28.52 12.95
N ALA A 373 -3.12 28.81 13.04
CA ALA A 373 -2.31 29.33 11.95
C ALA A 373 -1.31 28.28 11.47
N GLY A 374 -1.12 28.19 10.14
CA GLY A 374 -0.09 27.36 9.50
C GLY A 374 0.73 28.17 8.52
N PHE A 375 2.06 28.04 8.57
CA PHE A 375 2.97 28.81 7.75
C PHE A 375 3.73 27.89 6.78
N ALA A 376 3.50 28.07 5.48
CA ALA A 376 4.07 27.28 4.40
C ALA A 376 5.39 27.87 3.87
N SER A 377 6.19 27.02 3.22
CA SER A 377 7.55 27.35 2.73
C SER A 377 7.58 28.38 1.60
N ASP A 378 6.45 28.61 0.92
CA ASP A 378 6.27 29.63 -0.11
C ASP A 378 5.88 31.00 0.43
N GLY A 379 5.81 31.16 1.75
CA GLY A 379 5.44 32.42 2.39
C GLY A 379 3.97 32.57 2.72
N LYS A 380 3.13 31.59 2.36
CA LYS A 380 1.70 31.65 2.67
C LYS A 380 1.43 31.27 4.12
N VAL A 381 0.57 32.04 4.79
CA VAL A 381 0.07 31.75 6.12
C VAL A 381 -1.43 31.56 6.04
N GLY A 382 -1.89 30.32 6.28
CA GLY A 382 -3.34 30.02 6.41
C GLY A 382 -3.76 30.20 7.86
N VAL A 383 -4.92 30.79 8.08
CA VAL A 383 -5.55 30.91 9.40
C VAL A 383 -6.95 30.32 9.33
N TRP A 384 -7.26 29.42 10.26
CA TRP A 384 -8.55 28.73 10.30
C TRP A 384 -9.21 28.84 11.67
N ASN A 385 -10.52 28.79 11.68
CA ASN A 385 -11.30 28.56 12.90
C ASN A 385 -11.30 27.05 13.19
N VAL A 386 -10.90 26.69 14.39
CA VAL A 386 -10.73 25.27 14.79
C VAL A 386 -12.05 24.53 14.88
N SER A 387 -13.11 25.18 15.38
CA SER A 387 -14.42 24.57 15.60
C SER A 387 -15.22 24.42 14.30
N THR A 388 -15.25 25.49 13.46
CA THR A 388 -15.98 25.49 12.18
C THR A 388 -15.16 24.86 11.05
N ARG A 389 -13.82 24.73 11.23
CA ARG A 389 -12.88 24.22 10.22
C ARG A 389 -12.78 25.09 8.97
N MET A 390 -13.28 26.30 9.02
CA MET A 390 -13.27 27.22 7.89
C MET A 390 -12.01 28.10 7.93
N GLN A 391 -11.48 28.39 6.76
CA GLN A 391 -10.40 29.36 6.62
C GLN A 391 -10.94 30.78 6.91
N ILE A 392 -10.25 31.46 7.82
CA ILE A 392 -10.56 32.85 8.21
C ILE A 392 -9.77 33.83 7.35
N ALA A 393 -8.49 33.55 7.13
CA ALA A 393 -7.60 34.40 6.36
C ALA A 393 -6.50 33.60 5.67
N GLN A 394 -6.02 34.16 4.55
CA GLN A 394 -4.81 33.70 3.88
C GLN A 394 -3.89 34.93 3.71
N LEU A 395 -2.74 34.87 4.35
CA LEU A 395 -1.79 35.98 4.42
C LEU A 395 -0.54 35.64 3.60
N ASP A 396 0.22 36.65 3.18
CA ASP A 396 1.46 36.47 2.42
C ASP A 396 2.63 37.14 3.12
N ALA A 397 3.63 36.35 3.52
CA ALA A 397 4.84 36.88 4.14
C ALA A 397 5.89 37.32 3.11
N GLU A 398 5.60 37.21 1.81
CA GLU A 398 6.45 37.65 0.69
C GLU A 398 7.89 37.10 0.73
N PHE A 399 8.08 35.88 1.20
CA PHE A 399 9.39 35.23 1.14
C PHE A 399 9.27 33.70 1.20
N GLU A 400 10.18 33.02 0.51
CA GLU A 400 10.30 31.57 0.56
C GLU A 400 11.39 31.13 1.55
N SER A 401 11.19 30.02 2.24
CA SER A 401 12.18 29.49 3.17
C SER A 401 12.10 27.97 3.29
N TRP A 402 13.20 27.36 3.76
CA TRP A 402 13.19 25.99 4.21
C TRP A 402 12.20 25.81 5.37
N PRO A 403 11.31 24.81 5.37
CA PRO A 403 10.22 24.70 6.36
C PRO A 403 10.70 24.75 7.81
N ALA A 404 11.76 24.05 8.17
CA ALA A 404 12.28 24.04 9.54
C ALA A 404 12.74 25.42 10.08
N ASN A 405 12.92 26.39 9.20
CA ASN A 405 13.30 27.76 9.57
C ASN A 405 12.10 28.69 9.79
N LEU A 406 10.88 28.25 9.47
CA LEU A 406 9.68 29.06 9.65
C LEU A 406 9.21 29.01 11.09
N ARG A 407 8.62 30.12 11.53
CA ARG A 407 7.95 30.24 12.83
C ARG A 407 6.70 31.09 12.68
N VAL A 408 5.63 30.65 13.32
CA VAL A 408 4.38 31.40 13.45
C VAL A 408 3.91 31.34 14.90
N LYS A 409 3.36 32.41 15.41
CA LYS A 409 2.85 32.48 16.79
C LYS A 409 1.79 33.55 16.91
N PHE A 410 0.72 33.26 17.63
CA PHE A 410 -0.24 34.28 18.08
C PHE A 410 0.30 35.00 19.31
N SER A 411 -0.07 36.28 19.48
CA SER A 411 0.19 37.01 20.71
C SER A 411 -0.59 36.43 21.89
N SER A 412 -0.08 36.63 23.10
CA SER A 412 -0.69 36.16 24.34
C SER A 412 -2.12 36.68 24.59
N ASP A 413 -2.43 37.83 23.98
CA ASP A 413 -3.77 38.48 24.02
C ASP A 413 -4.61 38.28 22.75
N ASN A 414 -4.13 37.42 21.83
CA ASN A 414 -4.76 37.10 20.52
C ASN A 414 -4.93 38.32 19.57
N ARG A 415 -4.31 39.49 19.84
CA ARG A 415 -4.46 40.66 18.97
C ARG A 415 -3.55 40.64 17.73
N PHE A 416 -2.45 39.88 17.78
CA PHE A 416 -1.46 39.83 16.71
C PHE A 416 -1.10 38.42 16.31
N LEU A 417 -0.74 38.26 15.05
CA LEU A 417 -0.11 37.06 14.50
C LEU A 417 1.29 37.42 14.00
N TYR A 418 2.29 36.75 14.53
CA TYR A 418 3.68 36.88 14.15
C TYR A 418 4.06 35.73 13.20
N ALA A 419 4.66 36.01 12.06
CA ALA A 419 5.27 35.01 11.21
C ALA A 419 6.66 35.47 10.76
N GLY A 420 7.62 34.57 10.81
CA GLY A 420 8.98 34.94 10.50
C GLY A 420 9.85 33.77 10.12
N ARG A 421 11.00 34.10 9.57
CA ARG A 421 12.04 33.16 9.20
C ARG A 421 13.25 33.34 10.07
N ILE A 422 13.75 32.23 10.67
CA ILE A 422 15.07 32.21 11.29
C ILE A 422 16.13 31.87 10.24
N SER A 423 17.32 32.46 10.35
CA SER A 423 18.44 32.11 9.46
C SER A 423 19.00 30.76 9.85
N GLY A 424 19.10 29.84 8.91
CA GLY A 424 19.64 28.46 9.09
C GLY A 424 21.14 28.41 9.47
N ARG A 425 21.84 29.56 9.46
CA ARG A 425 23.17 29.75 10.04
C ARG A 425 23.12 30.93 10.96
N TRP A 426 23.28 30.72 12.24
CA TRP A 426 23.24 31.71 13.30
C TRP A 426 24.16 32.94 13.11
N ASN A 427 25.09 32.89 12.17
CA ASN A 427 25.98 33.97 11.83
C ASN A 427 25.48 34.89 10.71
N SER A 428 24.27 34.72 10.20
CA SER A 428 23.74 35.53 9.09
C SER A 428 22.25 35.81 9.27
N MET A 429 21.91 36.69 10.18
CA MET A 429 20.57 37.28 10.34
C MET A 429 20.11 38.14 9.15
N LYS A 430 21.00 38.47 8.20
CA LYS A 430 20.70 39.27 6.99
C LYS A 430 19.50 38.83 6.18
N ARG A 431 19.00 37.59 6.41
CA ARG A 431 17.84 37.02 5.77
C ARG A 431 16.66 36.77 6.70
N ALA A 432 16.81 37.11 8.01
CA ALA A 432 15.68 36.99 8.93
C ALA A 432 14.65 38.09 8.59
N LYS A 433 13.38 37.76 8.66
CA LYS A 433 12.26 38.67 8.43
C LYS A 433 11.16 38.29 9.40
N LEU A 434 10.58 39.26 10.08
CA LEU A 434 9.43 39.08 10.95
C LEU A 434 8.29 39.97 10.46
N ILE A 435 7.13 39.43 10.25
CA ILE A 435 5.92 40.15 9.86
C ILE A 435 4.88 39.99 10.97
N VAL A 436 4.12 41.02 11.20
CA VAL A 436 3.08 41.08 12.21
C VAL A 436 1.77 41.53 11.56
N TRP A 437 0.72 40.79 11.79
CA TRP A 437 -0.65 41.12 11.37
C TRP A 437 -1.55 41.30 12.59
N ARG A 438 -2.54 42.16 12.48
CA ARG A 438 -3.62 42.24 13.44
C ARG A 438 -4.65 41.16 13.16
N THR A 439 -5.13 40.52 14.20
CA THR A 439 -6.06 39.37 14.05
C THR A 439 -7.53 39.78 13.81
N ASP A 440 -7.88 41.05 14.12
CA ASP A 440 -9.22 41.59 13.89
C ASP A 440 -9.46 42.02 12.43
N THR A 441 -8.42 42.50 11.75
CA THR A 441 -8.50 43.00 10.35
C THR A 441 -7.68 42.21 9.36
N TRP A 442 -6.72 41.43 9.85
CA TRP A 442 -5.69 40.72 9.07
C TRP A 442 -4.79 41.65 8.24
N GLU A 443 -4.73 42.92 8.63
CA GLU A 443 -3.82 43.90 8.05
C GLU A 443 -2.40 43.73 8.63
N GLN A 444 -1.40 43.84 7.74
CA GLN A 444 0.01 43.87 8.14
C GLN A 444 0.32 45.19 8.84
N VAL A 445 0.73 45.12 10.10
CA VAL A 445 1.08 46.30 10.92
C VAL A 445 2.57 46.52 11.09
N ALA A 446 3.39 45.47 10.91
CA ALA A 446 4.85 45.59 10.95
C ALA A 446 5.55 44.58 10.03
N CYS A 447 6.71 44.98 9.51
CA CYS A 447 7.63 44.14 8.75
C CYS A 447 9.07 44.48 9.14
N LEU A 448 9.67 43.65 9.97
CA LEU A 448 10.99 43.88 10.54
C LEU A 448 12.03 43.00 9.80
N LYS A 449 13.12 43.64 9.34
CA LYS A 449 14.25 42.96 8.68
C LYS A 449 15.36 42.66 9.68
N GLU A 450 16.09 41.57 9.45
CA GLU A 450 17.18 41.09 10.32
C GLU A 450 16.73 40.79 11.75
N VAL A 451 15.44 40.54 11.95
CA VAL A 451 14.79 40.22 13.21
C VAL A 451 14.04 38.91 13.08
N GLY A 452 14.10 38.08 14.10
CA GLY A 452 13.42 36.78 14.09
C GLY A 452 13.05 36.27 15.49
N PHE A 453 12.63 35.05 15.54
CA PHE A 453 12.33 34.35 16.78
C PHE A 453 13.61 34.01 17.57
N PRO A 454 13.54 33.87 18.91
CA PRO A 454 12.33 33.87 19.72
C PRO A 454 11.78 35.28 19.98
N LEU A 455 10.49 35.36 20.33
CA LEU A 455 9.78 36.60 20.71
C LEU A 455 9.36 36.50 22.17
N ILE A 456 9.58 37.57 22.94
CA ILE A 456 9.14 37.72 24.32
C ILE A 456 8.20 38.91 24.36
N GLU A 457 6.93 38.69 24.68
CA GLU A 457 5.90 39.70 24.74
C GLU A 457 5.89 40.39 26.11
N GLN A 458 5.63 41.68 26.12
CA GLN A 458 5.32 42.42 27.36
C GLN A 458 3.79 42.39 27.56
N GLU A 459 3.33 41.85 28.68
CA GLU A 459 1.91 41.74 28.99
C GLU A 459 1.16 43.07 28.78
N LYS A 460 0.05 42.98 28.03
CA LYS A 460 -0.85 44.11 27.74
C LYS A 460 -0.21 45.32 27.06
N SER A 461 0.88 45.15 26.35
CA SER A 461 1.52 46.22 25.59
C SER A 461 1.72 45.81 24.14
N ASP A 462 1.83 46.80 23.24
CA ASP A 462 2.17 46.55 21.84
C ASP A 462 3.66 46.33 21.63
N LYS A 463 4.40 46.06 22.71
CA LYS A 463 5.86 45.87 22.72
C LYS A 463 6.25 44.42 22.89
N PHE A 464 7.27 44.01 22.18
CA PHE A 464 7.85 42.66 22.27
C PHE A 464 9.37 42.72 22.10
N ALA A 465 10.10 41.84 22.75
CA ALA A 465 11.51 41.64 22.49
C ALA A 465 11.72 40.53 21.46
N ALA A 466 12.52 40.77 20.44
CA ALA A 466 12.85 39.83 19.40
C ALA A 466 14.38 39.71 19.24
N TYR A 467 14.82 38.53 18.79
CA TYR A 467 16.24 38.22 18.60
C TYR A 467 16.72 38.67 17.22
N ASN A 468 17.84 39.45 17.19
CA ASN A 468 18.46 39.97 15.97
C ASN A 468 19.83 39.34 15.64
N GLY A 469 20.19 38.23 16.28
CA GLY A 469 21.47 37.53 16.09
C GLY A 469 22.60 37.99 16.99
N GLN A 470 22.49 39.15 17.63
CA GLN A 470 23.42 39.65 18.63
C GLN A 470 22.84 39.60 20.05
N GLY A 471 21.51 39.73 20.16
CA GLY A 471 20.76 39.67 21.41
C GLY A 471 19.29 39.99 21.21
N PHE A 472 18.56 40.13 22.33
CA PHE A 472 17.16 40.53 22.31
C PHE A 472 17.01 42.03 22.33
N HIS A 473 16.21 42.55 21.40
CA HIS A 473 15.92 43.99 21.27
C HIS A 473 14.41 44.19 21.39
N LEU A 474 14.04 45.31 22.01
CA LEU A 474 12.63 45.66 22.19
C LEU A 474 12.10 46.40 20.96
N TYR A 475 10.93 46.03 20.50
CA TYR A 475 10.21 46.62 19.37
C TYR A 475 8.81 47.05 19.81
N ASP A 476 8.27 48.10 19.16
CA ASP A 476 6.92 48.60 19.38
C ASP A 476 6.13 48.51 18.07
N ILE A 477 4.99 47.81 18.06
CA ILE A 477 4.15 47.60 16.85
C ILE A 477 3.52 48.93 16.37
N GLY A 478 3.35 49.91 17.27
CA GLY A 478 2.76 51.21 16.94
C GLY A 478 3.72 52.22 16.33
N HIS A 479 5.01 51.89 16.17
CA HIS A 479 6.01 52.86 15.68
C HIS A 479 6.36 52.53 14.20
N GLU A 480 6.18 53.48 13.31
CA GLU A 480 6.65 53.43 11.92
C GLU A 480 8.19 53.44 11.88
N GLY A 481 8.83 52.31 11.72
CA GLY A 481 10.27 52.18 11.45
C GLY A 481 10.88 50.88 11.90
N ASP A 482 11.80 50.35 11.09
CA ASP A 482 12.55 49.08 11.33
C ASP A 482 13.58 49.19 12.49
N HIS A 483 13.49 50.18 13.36
CA HIS A 483 14.50 50.46 14.41
C HIS A 483 14.06 49.95 15.78
N PRO A 484 14.92 49.21 16.48
CA PRO A 484 14.62 48.79 17.85
C PRO A 484 14.51 50.01 18.76
N LEU A 485 13.58 49.99 19.70
CA LEU A 485 13.54 50.88 20.84
C LEU A 485 14.81 50.67 21.71
N ASP A 486 15.15 51.61 22.62
CA ASP A 486 16.36 51.54 23.43
C ASP A 486 16.55 50.17 24.10
N VAL A 487 17.70 49.52 23.81
CA VAL A 487 18.01 48.12 24.07
C VAL A 487 18.50 47.87 25.49
N SER A 488 18.88 48.91 26.21
CA SER A 488 19.62 48.79 27.45
C SER A 488 18.83 48.24 28.64
N SER A 489 17.53 48.00 28.50
CA SER A 489 16.64 47.62 29.61
C SER A 489 16.10 46.20 29.57
N HIS A 490 16.35 45.38 28.48
CA HIS A 490 15.80 44.05 28.41
C HIS A 490 16.74 43.03 29.08
N PRO A 491 16.23 42.15 29.96
CA PRO A 491 17.09 41.21 30.72
C PRO A 491 17.89 40.25 29.85
N PHE A 492 17.48 40.04 28.58
CA PHE A 492 18.15 39.10 27.65
C PHE A 492 19.00 39.83 26.58
N ALA A 493 19.26 41.11 26.68
CA ALA A 493 19.92 41.91 25.64
C ALA A 493 21.29 41.37 25.19
N GLU A 494 22.05 40.72 26.06
CA GLU A 494 23.38 40.18 25.78
C GLU A 494 23.45 38.68 25.54
N LYS A 495 22.30 37.99 25.46
CA LYS A 495 22.24 36.52 25.32
C LYS A 495 22.44 36.04 23.88
N HIS A 496 23.45 35.21 23.67
CA HIS A 496 23.71 34.56 22.37
C HIS A 496 23.03 33.18 22.30
N VAL A 497 21.84 33.13 21.72
CA VAL A 497 20.97 31.96 21.68
C VAL A 497 21.36 30.98 20.58
N ARG A 498 21.38 29.69 20.87
CA ARG A 498 21.57 28.57 19.92
C ARG A 498 20.34 27.70 19.75
N GLY A 499 19.59 27.49 20.80
CA GLY A 499 18.31 26.80 20.85
C GLY A 499 17.44 27.45 21.90
N TYR A 500 16.16 27.43 21.73
CA TYR A 500 15.20 27.97 22.67
C TYR A 500 13.88 27.16 22.63
N ALA A 501 13.15 27.22 23.75
CA ALA A 501 11.75 26.84 23.85
C ALA A 501 11.06 27.72 24.89
N PHE A 502 9.79 28.00 24.65
CA PHE A 502 8.90 28.56 25.65
C PHE A 502 8.06 27.44 26.28
N SER A 503 7.69 27.61 27.54
CA SER A 503 6.51 26.94 28.05
C SER A 503 5.27 27.48 27.32
N GLU A 504 4.20 26.69 27.25
CA GLU A 504 3.02 27.14 26.52
C GLU A 504 2.35 28.37 27.12
N ASP A 505 2.49 28.58 28.43
CA ASP A 505 2.01 29.79 29.11
C ASP A 505 2.90 31.00 28.87
N ASP A 506 3.96 30.87 28.07
CA ASP A 506 5.01 31.89 27.78
C ASP A 506 5.75 32.41 29.00
N ARG A 507 5.54 31.84 30.18
CA ARG A 507 6.20 32.30 31.43
C ARG A 507 7.62 31.84 31.58
N LEU A 508 7.99 30.75 30.93
CA LEU A 508 9.33 30.17 31.01
C LEU A 508 10.00 30.18 29.64
N LEU A 509 11.24 30.54 29.62
CA LEU A 509 12.09 30.48 28.43
C LEU A 509 13.30 29.60 28.72
N ALA A 510 13.39 28.48 28.06
CA ALA A 510 14.60 27.68 28.03
C ALA A 510 15.52 28.18 26.93
N LEU A 511 16.76 28.50 27.31
CA LEU A 511 17.80 28.97 26.38
C LEU A 511 19.01 28.04 26.43
N LYS A 512 19.49 27.66 25.25
CA LYS A 512 20.82 27.08 25.05
C LYS A 512 21.73 28.16 24.48
N GLU A 513 22.67 28.64 25.27
CA GLU A 513 23.66 29.61 24.82
C GLU A 513 24.80 28.96 24.04
N ARG A 514 25.52 29.74 23.24
CA ARG A 514 26.49 29.21 22.26
C ARG A 514 27.66 28.45 22.88
N ASN A 515 28.11 28.88 24.08
CA ASN A 515 29.30 28.36 24.75
C ASN A 515 29.00 27.60 26.05
N ASP A 516 27.73 27.50 26.44
CA ASP A 516 27.30 26.78 27.63
C ASP A 516 27.11 25.29 27.38
N GLU A 517 27.43 24.46 28.35
CA GLU A 517 27.15 23.04 28.36
C GLU A 517 25.82 22.70 29.09
N SER A 518 25.02 23.77 29.34
CA SER A 518 23.74 23.66 30.05
C SER A 518 22.59 24.29 29.25
N ILE A 519 21.33 23.89 29.58
CA ILE A 519 20.11 24.61 29.24
C ILE A 519 19.72 25.46 30.44
N SER A 520 19.66 26.78 30.25
CA SER A 520 19.24 27.71 31.28
C SER A 520 17.77 28.06 31.14
N ILE A 521 17.02 27.98 32.22
CA ILE A 521 15.60 28.39 32.28
C ILE A 521 15.49 29.76 32.94
N PHE A 522 14.71 30.59 32.30
CA PHE A 522 14.44 31.96 32.74
C PHE A 522 12.94 32.19 32.88
N ASP A 523 12.58 33.01 33.87
CA ASP A 523 11.26 33.65 33.92
C ASP A 523 11.23 34.80 32.91
N THR A 524 10.24 34.76 32.00
CA THR A 524 10.17 35.73 30.88
C THR A 524 9.85 37.16 31.33
N LEU A 525 9.13 37.33 32.44
CA LEU A 525 8.71 38.63 32.95
C LEU A 525 9.85 39.33 33.72
N SER A 526 10.48 38.60 34.62
CA SER A 526 11.54 39.14 35.44
C SER A 526 12.94 39.07 34.82
N GLY A 527 13.11 38.21 33.81
CA GLY A 527 14.42 37.86 33.24
C GLY A 527 15.34 37.09 34.19
N MET A 528 14.83 36.70 35.37
CA MET A 528 15.62 35.94 36.34
C MET A 528 15.89 34.52 35.83
N LYS A 529 17.12 34.06 35.99
CA LYS A 529 17.50 32.68 35.79
C LYS A 529 16.96 31.84 36.94
N LEU A 530 16.07 30.90 36.63
CA LEU A 530 15.42 30.02 37.61
C LEU A 530 16.18 28.72 37.83
N ALA A 531 16.75 28.18 36.77
CA ALA A 531 17.45 26.90 36.80
C ALA A 531 18.53 26.82 35.72
N ASP A 532 19.51 25.93 35.94
CA ASP A 532 20.58 25.61 34.99
C ASP A 532 20.79 24.10 34.98
N TRP A 533 20.54 23.47 33.83
CA TRP A 533 20.62 22.02 33.71
C TRP A 533 21.79 21.61 32.83
N PRO A 534 22.76 20.91 33.37
CA PRO A 534 23.91 20.44 32.62
C PRO A 534 23.46 19.43 31.59
N LEU A 535 23.86 19.63 30.35
CA LEU A 535 23.72 18.61 29.31
C LEU A 535 24.82 17.58 29.53
N LEU A 536 24.46 16.32 29.62
CA LEU A 536 25.38 15.19 29.81
C LEU A 536 26.40 14.99 28.66
N SER A 537 26.31 15.80 27.61
CA SER A 537 27.27 15.83 26.49
C SER A 537 27.36 17.23 25.89
N SER A 538 28.53 17.62 25.44
CA SER A 538 28.83 18.88 24.74
C SER A 538 28.21 19.00 23.35
N THR A 539 27.14 18.25 23.06
CA THR A 539 26.51 18.17 21.74
C THR A 539 25.61 19.37 21.46
N ARG A 540 25.57 19.79 20.20
CA ARG A 540 24.64 20.82 19.72
C ARG A 540 23.20 20.31 19.92
N THR A 541 22.38 21.14 20.56
CA THR A 541 20.94 20.85 20.76
C THR A 541 20.19 21.34 19.55
N HIS A 542 19.33 20.46 18.99
CA HIS A 542 18.49 20.78 17.85
C HIS A 542 17.07 21.14 18.25
N LEU A 543 16.53 20.48 19.25
CA LEU A 543 15.17 20.58 19.71
C LEU A 543 15.15 20.77 21.23
N ILE A 544 14.32 21.66 21.73
CA ILE A 544 14.05 21.84 23.15
C ILE A 544 12.55 22.06 23.30
N SER A 545 11.94 21.45 24.32
CA SER A 545 10.56 21.73 24.74
C SER A 545 10.50 21.74 26.27
N VAL A 546 9.67 22.61 26.84
CA VAL A 546 9.55 22.80 28.29
C VAL A 546 8.08 22.77 28.68
N ALA A 547 7.74 21.92 29.64
CA ALA A 547 6.41 21.86 30.20
C ALA A 547 6.10 23.04 31.11
N ASN A 548 4.83 23.43 31.20
CA ASN A 548 4.38 24.47 32.13
C ASN A 548 4.81 24.14 33.56
N GLY A 549 5.17 25.15 34.33
CA GLY A 549 5.62 24.99 35.71
C GLY A 549 6.95 24.28 35.89
N MET A 550 7.78 24.14 34.83
CA MET A 550 9.08 23.46 34.85
C MET A 550 9.01 21.96 35.22
N GLN A 551 7.87 21.32 35.10
CA GLN A 551 7.73 19.91 35.50
C GLN A 551 8.63 18.99 34.69
N TYR A 552 8.80 19.27 33.39
CA TYR A 552 9.59 18.45 32.48
C TYR A 552 10.32 19.32 31.45
N VAL A 553 11.47 18.83 30.98
CA VAL A 553 12.20 19.38 29.83
C VAL A 553 12.58 18.26 28.90
N ALA A 554 12.31 18.42 27.62
CA ALA A 554 12.72 17.49 26.58
C ALA A 554 13.71 18.16 25.62
N TRP A 555 14.75 17.43 25.20
CA TRP A 555 15.72 17.90 24.21
C TRP A 555 16.28 16.78 23.35
N MET A 556 16.80 17.14 22.19
CA MET A 556 17.47 16.24 21.26
C MET A 556 18.76 16.87 20.72
N SER A 557 19.77 16.04 20.50
CA SER A 557 21.06 16.46 19.90
C SER A 557 20.88 16.80 18.41
N ASP A 558 21.68 17.74 17.90
CA ASP A 558 21.70 18.13 16.49
C ASP A 558 22.11 16.92 15.60
N PRO A 559 21.24 16.43 14.73
CA PRO A 559 21.48 15.27 13.88
C PRO A 559 22.56 15.53 12.82
N PHE A 560 22.85 16.79 12.49
CA PHE A 560 23.90 17.17 11.53
C PHE A 560 25.28 17.35 12.18
N SER A 561 25.39 17.11 13.49
CA SER A 561 26.66 17.15 14.19
C SER A 561 27.49 15.91 13.89
N ARG A 562 28.75 16.09 13.42
CA ARG A 562 29.69 14.99 13.15
C ARG A 562 30.03 14.14 14.39
N SER A 563 29.68 14.59 15.57
CA SER A 563 29.93 13.93 16.87
C SER A 563 28.68 13.32 17.51
N ALA A 564 27.51 13.40 16.87
CA ALA A 564 26.27 12.81 17.40
C ALA A 564 26.31 11.27 17.28
N ILE A 565 26.58 10.61 18.39
CA ILE A 565 26.67 9.13 18.46
C ILE A 565 25.24 8.51 18.53
N GLU A 566 24.26 9.23 19.07
CA GLU A 566 22.87 8.80 19.18
C GLU A 566 21.90 9.98 19.08
N LEU A 567 20.91 9.86 18.17
CA LEU A 567 19.79 10.77 18.05
C LEU A 567 18.68 10.29 18.99
N LYS A 568 18.76 10.64 20.26
CA LYS A 568 17.71 10.31 21.25
C LYS A 568 17.04 11.57 21.75
N LEU A 569 15.69 11.54 21.75
CA LEU A 569 14.90 12.47 22.54
C LEU A 569 15.08 12.10 24.01
N ARG A 570 15.45 13.07 24.84
CA ARG A 570 15.68 12.89 26.27
C ARG A 570 14.65 13.69 27.03
N LEU A 571 14.17 13.13 28.12
CA LEU A 571 13.20 13.73 29.02
C LEU A 571 13.80 13.82 30.41
N PHE A 572 13.68 14.96 31.04
CA PHE A 572 14.23 15.22 32.36
C PHE A 572 13.17 15.84 33.29
N ASN A 573 13.11 15.33 34.50
CA ASN A 573 12.32 15.92 35.57
C ASN A 573 13.25 16.76 36.47
N PRO A 574 13.09 18.08 36.43
CA PRO A 574 14.00 18.97 37.21
C PRO A 574 13.80 18.90 38.71
N PHE A 575 12.60 18.59 39.18
CA PHE A 575 12.30 18.52 40.63
C PHE A 575 12.88 17.26 41.28
N GLU A 576 12.98 16.20 40.51
CA GLU A 576 13.54 14.92 40.97
C GLU A 576 15.03 14.80 40.58
N GLU A 577 15.54 15.76 39.84
CA GLU A 577 16.91 15.76 39.24
C GLU A 577 17.21 14.44 38.47
N ARG A 578 16.20 13.91 37.79
CA ARG A 578 16.21 12.58 37.18
C ARG A 578 15.90 12.64 35.68
N GLU A 579 16.72 11.93 34.89
CA GLU A 579 16.38 11.62 33.49
C GLU A 579 15.30 10.53 33.48
N ILE A 580 14.24 10.73 32.70
CA ILE A 580 13.17 9.77 32.46
C ILE A 580 13.49 9.10 31.13
N GLU A 581 13.65 7.79 31.14
CA GLU A 581 13.90 7.02 29.94
C GLU A 581 12.59 6.88 29.15
N LEU A 582 12.63 7.31 27.88
CA LEU A 582 11.47 7.17 26.98
C LEU A 582 11.39 5.77 26.41
N GLU A 583 10.27 5.11 26.63
CA GLU A 583 10.00 3.76 26.15
C GLU A 583 9.95 3.73 24.62
N GLN A 584 10.59 2.70 24.00
CA GLN A 584 10.65 2.53 22.55
C GLN A 584 11.07 3.82 21.81
N SER A 585 12.08 4.49 22.33
CA SER A 585 12.66 5.59 21.59
C SER A 585 13.36 5.00 20.37
N GLN A 586 12.89 5.22 19.18
CA GLN A 586 13.67 5.64 18.04
C GLN A 586 13.03 5.41 16.69
N PRO A 587 12.35 6.34 16.16
CA PRO A 587 12.23 6.43 14.74
C PRO A 587 12.97 7.63 14.17
N GLY A 588 14.21 7.51 13.84
CA GLY A 588 14.86 8.50 13.01
C GLY A 588 14.94 9.93 13.60
N MET A 589 15.08 10.91 12.72
CA MET A 589 15.25 12.32 13.05
C MET A 589 13.92 12.99 13.37
N LEU A 590 13.75 13.48 14.60
CA LEU A 590 12.61 14.30 15.00
C LEU A 590 12.88 15.78 14.69
N PHE A 591 11.85 16.52 14.23
CA PHE A 591 11.95 17.94 13.92
C PHE A 591 11.16 18.82 14.88
N ALA A 592 10.13 18.27 15.52
CA ALA A 592 9.28 18.97 16.46
C ALA A 592 8.99 18.10 17.68
N ALA A 593 8.91 18.70 18.85
CA ALA A 593 8.39 18.10 20.07
C ALA A 593 7.75 19.19 20.94
N GLU A 594 6.64 18.87 21.60
CA GLU A 594 5.84 19.79 22.38
C GLU A 594 5.23 19.06 23.58
N PHE A 595 5.14 19.71 24.73
CA PHE A 595 4.38 19.22 25.88
C PHE A 595 2.94 19.74 25.81
N SER A 596 2.00 18.92 26.29
CA SER A 596 0.66 19.43 26.56
C SER A 596 0.67 20.46 27.69
N PRO A 597 -0.25 21.45 27.66
CA PRO A 597 -0.36 22.50 28.69
C PRO A 597 -0.45 21.97 30.12
N ASP A 598 -1.11 20.82 30.30
CA ASP A 598 -1.26 20.12 31.58
C ASP A 598 -0.01 19.29 31.96
N ALA A 599 1.03 19.30 31.13
CA ALA A 599 2.28 18.56 31.29
C ALA A 599 2.09 17.02 31.38
N GLN A 600 0.95 16.48 30.93
CA GLN A 600 0.70 15.03 30.97
C GLN A 600 1.37 14.32 29.78
N TRP A 601 1.40 14.97 28.62
CA TRP A 601 1.82 14.37 27.36
C TRP A 601 3.03 15.09 26.76
N LEU A 602 3.94 14.30 26.18
CA LEU A 602 4.97 14.76 25.25
C LEU A 602 4.64 14.20 23.86
N VAL A 603 4.48 15.10 22.89
CA VAL A 603 4.23 14.73 21.48
C VAL A 603 5.46 15.09 20.65
N ALA A 604 5.94 14.21 19.80
CA ALA A 604 7.04 14.49 18.88
C ALA A 604 6.83 13.87 17.51
N GLY A 605 7.33 14.54 16.45
CA GLY A 605 7.23 14.11 15.07
C GLY A 605 8.46 14.46 14.24
N GLY A 606 8.67 13.73 13.14
CA GLY A 606 9.85 13.90 12.28
C GLY A 606 9.81 13.12 10.96
N TRP A 607 10.88 12.43 10.66
CA TRP A 607 11.13 11.73 9.38
C TRP A 607 10.32 10.47 9.14
N ASP A 608 9.78 9.87 10.17
CA ASP A 608 9.02 8.63 10.07
C ASP A 608 7.53 8.83 9.81
N TYR A 609 7.10 10.11 9.65
CA TYR A 609 5.71 10.51 9.34
C TYR A 609 4.72 10.25 10.47
N LEU A 610 5.22 9.86 11.66
CA LEU A 610 4.43 9.53 12.84
C LEU A 610 4.52 10.64 13.88
N LEU A 611 3.45 10.77 14.66
CA LEU A 611 3.40 11.64 15.83
C LEU A 611 3.39 10.75 17.08
N HIS A 612 4.56 10.58 17.67
CA HIS A 612 4.74 9.78 18.87
C HIS A 612 4.25 10.51 20.10
N VAL A 613 3.60 9.80 21.00
CA VAL A 613 3.07 10.32 22.25
C VAL A 613 3.56 9.48 23.41
N TRP A 614 4.12 10.17 24.40
CA TRP A 614 4.55 9.60 25.67
C TRP A 614 3.84 10.28 26.85
N GLU A 615 3.61 9.52 27.90
CA GLU A 615 3.26 10.05 29.19
C GLU A 615 4.52 10.70 29.81
N ALA A 616 4.47 11.99 30.10
CA ALA A 616 5.66 12.72 30.54
C ALA A 616 6.18 12.26 31.92
N SER A 617 5.30 11.84 32.81
CA SER A 617 5.66 11.40 34.16
C SER A 617 6.46 10.10 34.21
N SER A 618 6.16 9.17 33.33
CA SER A 618 6.74 7.81 33.31
C SER A 618 7.69 7.56 32.14
N GLY A 619 7.64 8.39 31.07
CA GLY A 619 8.32 8.13 29.81
C GLY A 619 7.72 6.99 29.00
N LYS A 620 6.58 6.44 29.44
CA LYS A 620 5.89 5.34 28.77
C LYS A 620 5.30 5.81 27.45
N LYS A 621 5.56 5.09 26.39
CA LYS A 621 4.94 5.33 25.08
C LYS A 621 3.48 4.90 25.08
N ILE A 622 2.58 5.84 24.82
CA ILE A 622 1.15 5.59 24.71
C ILE A 622 0.79 5.08 23.32
N GLY A 623 1.45 5.64 22.29
CA GLY A 623 1.25 5.24 20.91
C GLY A 623 1.85 6.23 19.92
N ALA A 624 1.38 6.14 18.67
CA ALA A 624 1.71 7.11 17.63
C ALA A 624 0.48 7.36 16.75
N PHE A 625 0.25 8.63 16.40
CA PHE A 625 -0.76 9.00 15.41
C PHE A 625 -0.21 8.85 14.00
N LYS A 626 -1.05 8.38 13.11
CA LYS A 626 -0.76 8.14 11.69
C LYS A 626 -1.65 9.03 10.82
N GLY A 627 -1.11 9.56 9.73
CA GLY A 627 -1.90 10.37 8.80
C GLY A 627 -1.06 11.25 7.88
N HIS A 628 0.07 11.81 8.35
CA HIS A 628 1.01 12.51 7.50
C HIS A 628 1.55 11.62 6.38
N LEU A 629 1.69 12.21 5.20
CA LEU A 629 2.18 11.51 4.01
C LEU A 629 3.67 11.77 3.74
N ASP A 630 4.29 12.66 4.51
CA ASP A 630 5.72 13.01 4.42
C ASP A 630 6.20 13.53 5.79
N GLU A 631 7.42 14.03 5.88
CA GLU A 631 8.09 14.51 7.08
C GLU A 631 7.28 15.58 7.83
N ILE A 632 7.28 15.51 9.16
CA ILE A 632 6.58 16.42 10.05
C ILE A 632 7.57 17.46 10.55
N PHE A 633 7.31 18.75 10.29
CA PHE A 633 8.23 19.82 10.66
C PHE A 633 7.81 20.62 11.89
N SER A 634 6.53 20.64 12.23
CA SER A 634 6.01 21.47 13.32
C SER A 634 4.84 20.83 14.05
N LEU A 635 4.72 21.19 15.30
CA LEU A 635 3.67 20.79 16.23
C LEU A 635 3.20 22.03 17.01
N ALA A 636 1.93 22.03 17.39
CA ALA A 636 1.37 22.93 18.39
C ALA A 636 0.24 22.20 19.13
N ILE A 637 0.22 22.27 20.46
CA ILE A 637 -0.85 21.66 21.27
C ILE A 637 -1.83 22.75 21.66
N SER A 638 -3.12 22.46 21.55
CA SER A 638 -4.17 23.42 21.92
C SER A 638 -4.15 23.68 23.43
N PRO A 639 -4.47 24.90 23.88
CA PRO A 639 -4.53 25.26 25.30
C PRO A 639 -5.46 24.38 26.14
N ASN A 640 -6.39 23.67 25.53
CA ASN A 640 -7.28 22.72 26.18
C ASN A 640 -6.63 21.35 26.50
N SER A 641 -5.37 21.10 26.12
CA SER A 641 -4.65 19.81 26.25
C SER A 641 -5.35 18.62 25.58
N GLN A 642 -6.39 18.84 24.78
CA GLN A 642 -7.17 17.75 24.17
C GLN A 642 -6.86 17.55 22.69
N THR A 643 -6.54 18.62 21.99
CA THR A 643 -6.25 18.61 20.57
C THR A 643 -4.85 19.15 20.30
N PHE A 644 -4.29 18.77 19.19
CA PHE A 644 -3.02 19.35 18.72
C PHE A 644 -3.02 19.42 17.19
N ALA A 645 -2.17 20.27 16.64
CA ALA A 645 -1.98 20.42 15.21
C ALA A 645 -0.55 20.09 14.82
N SER A 646 -0.37 19.59 13.60
CA SER A 646 0.94 19.35 13.02
C SER A 646 1.00 19.85 11.58
N GLY A 647 2.18 20.32 11.16
CA GLY A 647 2.47 20.73 9.79
C GLY A 647 3.63 19.91 9.23
N GLY A 648 3.49 19.50 7.96
CA GLY A 648 4.44 18.59 7.32
C GLY A 648 4.85 19.02 5.91
N LYS A 649 5.78 18.25 5.36
CA LYS A 649 6.30 18.41 4.00
C LYS A 649 5.23 18.08 2.95
N ASP A 650 4.19 17.35 3.33
CA ASP A 650 3.00 17.05 2.52
C ASP A 650 2.12 18.29 2.24
N GLY A 651 2.48 19.46 2.75
CA GLY A 651 1.78 20.71 2.51
C GLY A 651 0.46 20.88 3.25
N ARG A 652 0.23 20.08 4.28
CA ARG A 652 -1.03 20.03 5.03
C ARG A 652 -0.83 20.38 6.50
N VAL A 653 -1.89 20.91 7.10
CA VAL A 653 -2.00 21.04 8.55
C VAL A 653 -3.04 20.03 9.04
N TYR A 654 -2.63 19.17 9.94
CA TYR A 654 -3.49 18.16 10.53
C TYR A 654 -3.91 18.57 11.92
N LEU A 655 -5.16 18.30 12.26
CA LEU A 655 -5.71 18.43 13.61
C LEU A 655 -5.96 17.03 14.19
N TRP A 656 -5.56 16.82 15.44
CA TRP A 656 -5.59 15.54 16.12
C TRP A 656 -6.31 15.65 17.46
N ASP A 657 -6.90 14.56 17.93
CA ASP A 657 -7.48 14.44 19.27
C ASP A 657 -6.62 13.52 20.14
N LEU A 658 -5.96 14.04 21.17
CA LEU A 658 -5.14 13.26 22.08
C LEU A 658 -5.93 12.16 22.82
N ARG A 659 -7.24 12.38 23.02
CA ARG A 659 -8.12 11.39 23.66
C ARG A 659 -8.39 10.19 22.75
N ALA A 660 -8.33 10.38 21.44
CA ALA A 660 -8.56 9.30 20.48
C ALA A 660 -7.49 8.20 20.56
N MET A 661 -6.31 8.47 21.15
CA MET A 661 -5.32 7.43 21.40
C MET A 661 -5.78 6.33 22.35
N SER A 662 -6.64 6.67 23.32
CA SER A 662 -7.25 5.69 24.20
C SER A 662 -8.44 4.96 23.55
N ALA A 663 -8.97 5.53 22.46
CA ALA A 663 -10.08 5.02 21.69
C ALA A 663 -9.61 4.64 20.26
N LYS A 664 -8.63 3.71 20.14
CA LYS A 664 -8.33 3.15 18.82
C LYS A 664 -9.64 2.69 18.18
N PRO A 665 -9.84 2.90 16.85
CA PRO A 665 -10.93 2.26 16.13
C PRO A 665 -10.71 0.75 16.27
N LYS A 666 -11.31 0.21 17.30
CA LYS A 666 -11.27 -1.20 17.62
C LYS A 666 -12.17 -1.89 16.62
N MET A 667 -11.71 -3.01 16.09
CA MET A 667 -12.65 -4.05 15.75
C MET A 667 -13.68 -4.06 16.87
N GLU A 668 -14.93 -3.79 16.54
CA GLU A 668 -15.99 -3.72 17.55
C GLU A 668 -16.14 -5.13 18.14
N ARG A 669 -15.57 -5.32 19.33
CA ARG A 669 -15.70 -6.56 20.06
C ARG A 669 -17.05 -6.52 20.76
N ILE A 670 -17.86 -7.51 20.46
CA ILE A 670 -19.17 -7.66 21.05
C ILE A 670 -19.11 -8.86 21.99
N GLU A 671 -19.22 -8.62 23.31
CA GLU A 671 -19.26 -9.69 24.30
C GLU A 671 -20.69 -10.19 24.45
N PHE A 672 -20.84 -11.52 24.40
CA PHE A 672 -22.14 -12.14 24.69
C PHE A 672 -22.39 -12.16 26.22
N VAL A 673 -23.52 -11.61 26.65
CA VAL A 673 -23.91 -11.64 28.07
C VAL A 673 -24.39 -13.03 28.40
N GLN A 674 -23.56 -13.82 29.09
CA GLN A 674 -23.97 -15.08 29.67
C GLN A 674 -24.81 -14.79 30.93
N LYS A 675 -26.12 -14.98 30.85
CA LYS A 675 -26.93 -15.09 32.04
C LYS A 675 -26.81 -16.53 32.58
N GLU A 676 -25.94 -16.75 33.55
CA GLU A 676 -25.87 -18.04 34.29
C GLU A 676 -27.22 -18.35 34.90
N GLY A 677 -27.77 -19.52 34.63
CA GLY A 677 -28.78 -20.19 35.44
C GLY A 677 -30.19 -20.34 34.89
N GLN A 678 -30.46 -20.07 33.62
CA GLN A 678 -31.79 -20.38 33.04
C GLN A 678 -31.68 -21.14 31.69
N ALA A 679 -31.49 -22.45 31.79
CA ALA A 679 -31.85 -23.39 30.72
C ALA A 679 -33.38 -23.48 30.58
N ASN A 680 -34.06 -22.37 30.32
CA ASN A 680 -35.51 -22.36 30.14
C ASN A 680 -35.78 -22.01 28.66
N LYS A 681 -36.68 -22.81 28.07
CA LYS A 681 -37.23 -22.74 26.73
C LYS A 681 -37.27 -21.31 26.22
N ILE A 682 -36.58 -21.06 25.08
CA ILE A 682 -36.67 -19.79 24.37
C ILE A 682 -38.06 -19.74 23.72
N THR A 683 -38.96 -18.94 24.30
CA THR A 683 -40.37 -18.91 23.92
C THR A 683 -40.77 -17.65 23.16
N SER A 684 -39.83 -16.79 22.79
CA SER A 684 -40.16 -15.59 21.99
C SER A 684 -38.92 -14.91 21.44
N LEU A 685 -39.09 -14.15 20.35
CA LEU A 685 -38.13 -13.20 19.79
C LEU A 685 -37.54 -12.24 20.83
N GLN A 686 -38.35 -11.87 21.85
CA GLN A 686 -37.89 -11.02 22.93
C GLN A 686 -36.76 -11.68 23.76
N ARG A 687 -36.82 -12.98 24.04
CA ARG A 687 -35.75 -13.68 24.75
C ARG A 687 -34.52 -13.89 23.86
N LEU A 688 -34.72 -14.12 22.58
CA LEU A 688 -33.63 -14.16 21.59
C LEU A 688 -32.92 -12.78 21.52
N ALA A 689 -33.70 -11.70 21.47
CA ALA A 689 -33.19 -10.33 21.48
C ALA A 689 -32.45 -9.98 22.79
N GLU A 690 -32.81 -10.59 23.91
CA GLU A 690 -32.09 -10.44 25.21
C GLU A 690 -30.72 -11.15 25.21
N MET A 691 -30.54 -12.17 24.37
CA MET A 691 -29.29 -12.94 24.26
C MET A 691 -28.33 -12.43 23.16
N ILE A 692 -28.86 -11.72 22.19
CA ILE A 692 -28.07 -11.15 21.07
C ILE A 692 -27.74 -9.69 21.41
N PRO A 693 -26.47 -9.29 21.36
CA PRO A 693 -26.13 -7.88 21.51
C PRO A 693 -26.88 -7.01 20.49
N SER A 694 -27.42 -5.87 20.95
CA SER A 694 -28.28 -4.99 20.14
C SER A 694 -27.64 -4.56 18.79
N ALA A 695 -26.31 -4.46 18.76
CA ALA A 695 -25.56 -4.14 17.55
C ALA A 695 -25.67 -5.23 16.47
N LEU A 696 -25.65 -6.51 16.86
CA LEU A 696 -25.80 -7.65 15.94
C LEU A 696 -27.26 -7.90 15.58
N LEU A 697 -28.17 -7.68 16.51
CA LEU A 697 -29.62 -7.78 16.24
C LEU A 697 -30.03 -6.76 15.17
N SER A 698 -29.53 -5.52 15.26
CA SER A 698 -29.77 -4.48 14.26
C SER A 698 -29.25 -4.86 12.86
N GLU A 699 -28.14 -5.59 12.77
CA GLU A 699 -27.59 -6.05 11.48
C GLU A 699 -28.39 -7.25 10.92
N PHE A 700 -28.91 -8.09 11.78
CA PHE A 700 -29.82 -9.17 11.42
C PHE A 700 -31.16 -8.62 10.90
N GLU A 701 -31.79 -7.66 11.63
CA GLU A 701 -33.00 -6.99 11.18
C GLU A 701 -32.87 -6.29 9.83
N LYS A 702 -31.68 -5.82 9.48
CA LYS A 702 -31.37 -5.24 8.16
C LYS A 702 -31.13 -6.30 7.09
N GLY A 703 -31.12 -7.59 7.43
CA GLY A 703 -30.81 -8.70 6.53
C GLY A 703 -29.35 -8.77 6.09
N ASN A 704 -28.46 -8.13 6.84
CA ASN A 704 -27.00 -8.13 6.56
C ASN A 704 -26.28 -9.37 7.09
N ILE A 705 -26.92 -10.14 7.98
CA ILE A 705 -26.42 -11.39 8.55
C ILE A 705 -27.49 -12.46 8.36
N ASP A 706 -27.13 -13.56 7.71
CA ASP A 706 -28.06 -14.67 7.45
C ASP A 706 -28.15 -15.66 8.61
N TYR A 707 -27.17 -15.69 9.53
CA TYR A 707 -27.14 -16.64 10.64
C TYR A 707 -26.58 -15.99 11.89
N PHE A 708 -27.32 -16.00 12.98
CA PHE A 708 -26.75 -15.60 14.23
C PHE A 708 -27.42 -16.22 15.46
N LEU A 709 -26.68 -17.13 16.15
CA LEU A 709 -26.90 -17.43 17.56
C LEU A 709 -25.60 -18.00 18.15
N PRO A 710 -25.11 -17.52 19.31
CA PRO A 710 -23.94 -18.08 19.97
C PRO A 710 -24.22 -19.53 20.39
N ALA A 711 -23.32 -20.44 20.06
CA ALA A 711 -23.32 -21.78 20.56
C ALA A 711 -22.95 -21.75 22.07
N GLY A 712 -23.92 -21.87 22.95
CA GLY A 712 -23.65 -22.13 24.37
C GLY A 712 -22.80 -23.40 24.54
N ARG A 713 -21.93 -23.47 25.55
CA ARG A 713 -20.97 -24.58 25.77
C ARG A 713 -21.58 -25.99 25.87
N SER A 714 -22.91 -26.13 25.99
CA SER A 714 -23.60 -27.41 26.18
C SER A 714 -24.59 -27.78 25.07
N TRP A 715 -24.87 -26.88 24.11
CA TRP A 715 -25.99 -27.09 23.19
C TRP A 715 -25.54 -26.66 21.80
N GLY A 716 -25.72 -27.50 20.78
CA GLY A 716 -25.29 -27.24 19.36
C GLY A 716 -25.89 -25.96 18.74
N PRO A 717 -25.50 -25.62 17.48
CA PRO A 717 -25.84 -24.34 16.90
C PRO A 717 -27.34 -24.15 16.73
N ASN A 718 -27.82 -22.97 17.09
CA ASN A 718 -29.13 -22.48 16.68
C ASN A 718 -28.96 -21.90 15.27
N ILE A 719 -29.91 -22.14 14.39
CA ILE A 719 -29.86 -21.73 12.98
C ILE A 719 -31.12 -20.96 12.59
N VAL A 720 -30.96 -20.05 11.66
CA VAL A 720 -32.04 -19.20 11.15
C VAL A 720 -32.05 -19.29 9.62
N SER A 721 -33.24 -19.20 9.00
CA SER A 721 -33.37 -19.14 7.55
C SER A 721 -32.77 -17.85 6.95
N SER A 722 -32.38 -17.86 5.70
CA SER A 722 -31.69 -16.71 5.06
C SER A 722 -32.56 -15.45 4.95
N ASP A 723 -33.89 -15.58 5.04
CA ASP A 723 -34.83 -14.45 5.13
C ASP A 723 -35.14 -14.01 6.57
N GLY A 724 -34.58 -14.70 7.57
CA GLY A 724 -34.80 -14.41 8.98
C GLY A 724 -36.17 -14.80 9.51
N GLN A 725 -37.03 -15.44 8.71
CA GLN A 725 -38.41 -15.74 9.12
C GLN A 725 -38.52 -16.96 10.03
N HIS A 726 -37.65 -17.96 9.85
CA HIS A 726 -37.68 -19.19 10.59
C HIS A 726 -36.39 -19.45 11.36
N GLY A 727 -36.48 -20.01 12.54
CA GLY A 727 -35.34 -20.35 13.40
C GLY A 727 -35.48 -21.73 14.03
N ALA A 728 -34.40 -22.50 14.07
CA ALA A 728 -34.36 -23.79 14.79
C ALA A 728 -33.41 -23.66 16.00
N CYS A 729 -33.97 -23.91 17.20
CA CYS A 729 -33.29 -23.81 18.47
C CYS A 729 -33.15 -25.19 19.12
N ARG A 730 -31.95 -25.52 19.58
CA ARG A 730 -31.73 -26.77 20.33
C ARG A 730 -32.29 -26.69 21.74
N VAL A 731 -33.17 -27.58 22.11
CA VAL A 731 -33.83 -27.64 23.43
C VAL A 731 -33.44 -28.89 24.23
N GLY A 732 -32.85 -29.89 23.58
CA GLY A 732 -32.40 -31.13 24.18
C GLY A 732 -31.16 -31.69 23.54
N LYS A 733 -30.69 -32.85 23.93
CA LYS A 733 -29.51 -33.51 23.36
C LYS A 733 -29.74 -33.82 21.88
N ASP A 734 -30.89 -34.33 21.53
CA ASP A 734 -31.29 -34.81 20.21
C ASP A 734 -32.57 -34.11 19.70
N GLU A 735 -32.91 -32.93 20.26
CA GLU A 735 -34.18 -32.26 20.04
C GLU A 735 -33.98 -30.77 19.69
N PHE A 736 -34.60 -30.35 18.60
CA PHE A 736 -34.68 -28.97 18.13
C PHE A 736 -36.14 -28.53 18.02
N GLU A 737 -36.39 -27.28 18.38
CA GLU A 737 -37.69 -26.61 18.22
C GLU A 737 -37.56 -25.57 17.09
N LEU A 738 -38.50 -25.60 16.15
CA LEU A 738 -38.64 -24.68 15.05
C LEU A 738 -39.65 -23.57 15.40
N TYR A 739 -39.30 -22.34 15.09
CA TYR A 739 -40.11 -21.17 15.37
C TYR A 739 -40.24 -20.26 14.14
N ASP A 740 -41.43 -19.67 13.93
CA ASP A 740 -41.59 -18.44 13.18
C ASP A 740 -40.99 -17.31 14.00
N MET A 741 -39.93 -16.71 13.49
CA MET A 741 -39.15 -15.68 14.18
C MET A 741 -39.84 -14.32 14.16
N ILE A 742 -40.75 -14.07 13.20
CA ILE A 742 -41.50 -12.82 13.10
C ILE A 742 -42.66 -12.82 14.07
N GLU A 743 -43.44 -13.92 14.09
CA GLU A 743 -44.60 -14.05 14.98
C GLU A 743 -44.23 -14.56 16.38
N GLY A 744 -43.01 -15.09 16.56
CA GLY A 744 -42.56 -15.74 17.80
C GLY A 744 -43.33 -17.03 18.10
N LYS A 745 -43.90 -17.67 17.08
CA LYS A 745 -44.77 -18.82 17.17
C LYS A 745 -44.00 -20.13 17.03
N PHE A 746 -44.22 -21.08 17.92
CA PHE A 746 -43.72 -22.45 17.80
C PHE A 746 -44.36 -23.14 16.58
N GLU A 747 -43.55 -23.78 15.73
CA GLU A 747 -44.00 -24.48 14.54
C GLU A 747 -43.89 -25.99 14.69
N ALA A 748 -42.74 -26.51 15.14
CA ALA A 748 -42.51 -27.94 15.24
C ALA A 748 -41.36 -28.30 16.21
N THR A 749 -41.35 -29.58 16.63
CA THR A 749 -40.21 -30.23 17.29
C THR A 749 -39.55 -31.22 16.33
N LEU A 750 -38.26 -31.11 16.14
CA LEU A 750 -37.45 -32.00 15.30
C LEU A 750 -36.61 -32.91 16.21
N GLN A 751 -36.68 -34.24 15.99
CA GLN A 751 -35.75 -35.19 16.63
C GLN A 751 -34.60 -35.45 15.67
N VAL A 752 -33.37 -35.23 16.15
CA VAL A 752 -32.15 -35.31 15.37
C VAL A 752 -31.17 -36.25 16.06
N ASP A 753 -30.52 -37.14 15.33
CA ASP A 753 -29.54 -38.06 15.91
C ASP A 753 -28.17 -37.39 16.10
N GLU A 754 -27.65 -37.44 17.33
CA GLU A 754 -26.31 -37.03 17.63
C GLU A 754 -25.37 -38.26 17.68
N ARG A 755 -24.49 -38.44 16.69
CA ARG A 755 -23.49 -39.51 16.74
C ARG A 755 -22.43 -39.23 17.80
N GLN A 756 -22.19 -40.19 18.68
CA GLN A 756 -21.05 -40.19 19.60
C GLN A 756 -19.79 -40.57 18.84
N GLY A 757 -18.90 -39.65 18.66
CA GLY A 757 -17.51 -39.89 18.24
C GLY A 757 -17.20 -39.47 16.80
N GLY A 758 -16.71 -38.29 16.64
CA GLY A 758 -16.20 -37.78 15.40
C GLY A 758 -16.61 -36.33 15.16
N PHE A 759 -15.84 -35.62 14.41
CA PHE A 759 -15.92 -34.17 14.15
C PHE A 759 -17.17 -33.71 13.35
N SER A 760 -18.24 -34.51 13.28
CA SER A 760 -19.46 -34.19 12.54
C SER A 760 -20.38 -33.28 13.35
N ARG A 761 -20.64 -32.07 12.87
CA ARG A 761 -21.67 -31.15 13.36
C ARG A 761 -23.00 -31.53 12.70
N THR A 762 -23.66 -32.55 13.22
CA THR A 762 -24.96 -33.03 12.69
C THR A 762 -26.13 -32.29 13.35
N GLY A 763 -26.15 -30.96 13.24
CA GLY A 763 -27.36 -30.19 13.56
C GLY A 763 -28.20 -30.00 12.29
N PRO A 764 -29.50 -29.67 12.42
CA PRO A 764 -30.32 -29.26 11.30
C PRO A 764 -29.74 -28.00 10.65
N GLU A 765 -29.89 -27.82 9.35
CA GLU A 765 -29.42 -26.61 8.64
C GLU A 765 -30.42 -26.24 7.53
N PHE A 766 -30.68 -24.94 7.37
CA PHE A 766 -31.53 -24.47 6.29
C PHE A 766 -30.81 -24.58 4.93
N ILE A 767 -31.41 -25.33 4.00
CA ILE A 767 -30.98 -25.39 2.60
C ILE A 767 -31.72 -24.38 1.74
N SER A 768 -32.83 -23.84 2.20
CA SER A 768 -33.54 -22.69 1.64
C SER A 768 -34.43 -22.07 2.73
N ASN A 769 -35.10 -20.95 2.43
CA ASN A 769 -36.00 -20.28 3.36
C ASN A 769 -37.14 -21.17 3.89
N GLN A 770 -37.49 -22.24 3.13
CA GLN A 770 -38.61 -23.12 3.44
C GLN A 770 -38.22 -24.56 3.71
N ARG A 771 -36.96 -24.93 3.57
CA ARG A 771 -36.49 -26.32 3.71
C ARG A 771 -35.31 -26.39 4.65
N LEU A 772 -35.41 -27.27 5.63
CA LEU A 772 -34.39 -27.58 6.61
C LEU A 772 -33.97 -29.03 6.48
N ILE A 773 -32.68 -29.29 6.29
CA ILE A 773 -32.09 -30.63 6.26
C ILE A 773 -31.60 -31.01 7.64
N TYR A 774 -31.84 -32.27 8.00
CA TYR A 774 -31.32 -32.84 9.24
C TYR A 774 -31.18 -34.36 9.11
N GLN A 775 -30.45 -34.98 10.02
CA GLN A 775 -30.24 -36.43 10.02
C GLN A 775 -31.02 -37.09 11.13
N ARG A 776 -31.71 -38.22 10.79
CA ARG A 776 -32.44 -39.05 11.75
C ARG A 776 -32.35 -40.52 11.32
N ASP A 777 -32.10 -41.45 12.25
CA ASP A 777 -31.94 -42.88 12.02
C ASP A 777 -30.94 -43.19 10.87
N ASP A 778 -29.80 -42.49 10.89
CA ASP A 778 -28.75 -42.53 9.83
C ASP A 778 -29.19 -42.12 8.43
N ARG A 779 -30.34 -41.46 8.31
CA ARG A 779 -30.89 -40.97 7.05
C ARG A 779 -31.10 -39.47 7.06
N PHE A 780 -30.93 -38.89 5.88
CA PHE A 780 -31.25 -37.48 5.69
C PHE A 780 -32.75 -37.27 5.55
N SER A 781 -33.26 -36.29 6.24
CA SER A 781 -34.66 -35.88 6.21
C SER A 781 -34.77 -34.39 5.92
N ILE A 782 -35.80 -34.00 5.22
CA ILE A 782 -36.10 -32.61 4.92
C ILE A 782 -37.37 -32.20 5.66
N TRP A 783 -37.28 -31.14 6.43
CA TRP A 783 -38.43 -30.47 6.99
C TRP A 783 -38.87 -29.34 6.08
N ASN A 784 -40.08 -29.45 5.52
CA ASN A 784 -40.68 -28.34 4.77
C ASN A 784 -41.47 -27.46 5.75
N VAL A 785 -40.94 -26.26 5.97
CA VAL A 785 -41.51 -25.31 6.93
C VAL A 785 -42.90 -24.88 6.51
N ARG A 786 -43.13 -24.60 5.21
CA ARG A 786 -44.39 -24.11 4.70
C ARG A 786 -45.52 -25.14 4.87
N ASP A 787 -45.24 -26.41 4.61
CA ASP A 787 -46.22 -27.48 4.64
C ASP A 787 -46.26 -28.13 6.03
N ASN A 788 -45.37 -27.78 6.91
CA ASN A 788 -45.20 -28.32 8.26
C ASN A 788 -45.12 -29.86 8.28
N ARG A 789 -44.34 -30.44 7.39
CA ARG A 789 -44.19 -31.89 7.26
C ARG A 789 -42.77 -32.32 6.94
N ASN A 790 -42.48 -33.54 7.37
CA ASN A 790 -41.21 -34.20 7.07
C ASN A 790 -41.29 -34.95 5.75
N GLU A 791 -40.27 -34.81 4.92
CA GLU A 791 -40.09 -35.51 3.65
C GLU A 791 -38.75 -36.26 3.69
N PRO A 792 -38.71 -37.56 3.27
CA PRO A 792 -37.41 -38.23 3.18
C PRO A 792 -36.57 -37.58 2.11
N ALA A 793 -35.33 -37.27 2.42
CA ALA A 793 -34.39 -36.79 1.42
C ALA A 793 -33.98 -37.94 0.51
N SER A 794 -34.01 -37.73 -0.82
CA SER A 794 -33.57 -38.72 -1.81
C SER A 794 -32.05 -38.84 -1.89
N ILE A 795 -31.38 -38.83 -0.73
CA ILE A 795 -29.93 -38.94 -0.59
C ILE A 795 -29.60 -40.40 -0.21
N PRO A 796 -28.71 -41.09 -0.93
CA PRO A 796 -28.30 -42.45 -0.62
C PRO A 796 -27.63 -42.62 0.73
N GLU A 797 -27.75 -43.81 1.34
CA GLU A 797 -27.16 -44.11 2.67
C GLU A 797 -25.61 -44.15 2.70
N GLU A 798 -24.98 -44.13 1.51
CA GLU A 798 -23.50 -44.02 1.41
C GLU A 798 -22.94 -42.69 1.86
N TYR A 799 -23.76 -41.65 2.03
CA TYR A 799 -23.36 -40.33 2.54
C TYR A 799 -23.59 -40.26 4.04
N GLU A 800 -22.55 -39.83 4.76
CA GLU A 800 -22.51 -39.89 6.21
C GLU A 800 -22.91 -38.56 6.88
N SER A 801 -22.49 -37.42 6.33
CA SER A 801 -22.72 -36.12 6.95
C SER A 801 -23.01 -35.04 5.92
N PHE A 802 -23.87 -34.10 6.30
CA PHE A 802 -24.09 -32.86 5.59
C PHE A 802 -23.03 -31.83 6.03
N LEU A 803 -22.38 -31.17 5.08
CA LEU A 803 -21.28 -30.22 5.30
C LEU A 803 -21.65 -28.77 4.96
N GLY A 804 -22.62 -28.55 4.07
CA GLY A 804 -23.10 -27.24 3.67
C GLY A 804 -23.95 -27.28 2.40
N ALA A 805 -24.65 -26.18 2.10
CA ALA A 805 -25.49 -26.01 0.90
C ALA A 805 -25.08 -24.76 0.12
N SER A 806 -25.39 -24.78 -1.19
CA SER A 806 -25.32 -23.57 -2.01
C SER A 806 -26.42 -22.57 -1.56
N PRO A 807 -26.25 -21.26 -1.76
CA PRO A 807 -27.22 -20.24 -1.31
C PRO A 807 -28.63 -20.42 -1.91
N ASP A 808 -28.76 -21.01 -3.07
CA ASP A 808 -30.04 -21.36 -3.71
C ASP A 808 -30.63 -22.70 -3.22
N GLY A 809 -29.89 -23.46 -2.37
CA GLY A 809 -30.27 -24.75 -1.84
C GLY A 809 -30.23 -25.88 -2.84
N ARG A 810 -29.72 -25.67 -4.05
CA ARG A 810 -29.66 -26.69 -5.11
C ARG A 810 -28.54 -27.70 -4.91
N TYR A 811 -27.35 -27.25 -4.53
CA TYR A 811 -26.19 -28.10 -4.33
C TYR A 811 -25.92 -28.31 -2.86
N LEU A 812 -25.75 -29.58 -2.48
CA LEU A 812 -25.41 -30.02 -1.14
C LEU A 812 -24.00 -30.61 -1.13
N ALA A 813 -23.18 -30.23 -0.18
CA ALA A 813 -21.88 -30.85 0.08
C ALA A 813 -22.06 -31.95 1.13
N LEU A 814 -21.72 -33.18 0.78
CA LEU A 814 -21.92 -34.37 1.63
C LEU A 814 -20.58 -35.12 1.80
N SER A 815 -20.31 -35.64 3.00
CA SER A 815 -19.22 -36.58 3.22
C SER A 815 -19.67 -38.03 2.89
N ARG A 816 -18.77 -38.80 2.29
CA ARG A 816 -19.03 -40.26 2.09
C ARG A 816 -18.64 -41.08 3.32
N GLN A 817 -19.24 -42.22 3.51
CA GLN A 817 -18.82 -43.21 4.52
C GLN A 817 -17.45 -43.81 4.18
N GLY A 818 -16.53 -43.84 5.16
CA GLY A 818 -15.19 -44.44 5.02
C GLY A 818 -14.05 -43.51 5.50
N GLU A 819 -12.79 -44.00 5.32
CA GLU A 819 -11.59 -43.24 5.76
C GLU A 819 -11.21 -42.10 4.80
N GLY A 820 -12.05 -41.73 3.86
CA GLY A 820 -11.79 -40.70 2.86
C GLY A 820 -12.12 -39.27 3.34
N SER A 821 -11.37 -38.28 2.84
CA SER A 821 -11.64 -36.86 3.03
C SER A 821 -12.42 -36.23 1.89
N ASP A 822 -12.96 -37.07 0.98
CA ASP A 822 -13.64 -36.63 -0.23
C ASP A 822 -15.05 -36.12 0.07
N ILE A 823 -15.44 -35.04 -0.61
CA ILE A 823 -16.73 -34.40 -0.46
C ILE A 823 -17.51 -34.57 -1.77
N ALA A 824 -18.69 -35.17 -1.68
CA ALA A 824 -19.59 -35.23 -2.81
C ALA A 824 -20.46 -33.99 -2.92
N VAL A 825 -20.62 -33.47 -4.13
CA VAL A 825 -21.60 -32.44 -4.45
C VAL A 825 -22.83 -33.08 -5.01
N TRP A 826 -23.94 -32.93 -4.32
CA TRP A 826 -25.24 -33.52 -4.67
C TRP A 826 -26.17 -32.44 -5.22
N ASP A 827 -26.70 -32.63 -6.42
CA ASP A 827 -27.78 -31.78 -6.95
C ASP A 827 -29.10 -32.31 -6.36
N PHE A 828 -29.65 -31.50 -5.43
CA PHE A 828 -30.83 -31.87 -4.68
C PHE A 828 -32.09 -32.01 -5.58
N ASP A 829 -32.24 -31.14 -6.56
CA ASP A 829 -33.39 -31.15 -7.46
C ASP A 829 -33.30 -32.29 -8.49
N ALA A 830 -32.08 -32.58 -8.96
CA ALA A 830 -31.87 -33.69 -9.92
C ALA A 830 -31.74 -35.05 -9.22
N GLY A 831 -31.55 -35.10 -7.90
CA GLY A 831 -31.40 -36.32 -7.13
C GLY A 831 -30.20 -37.18 -7.50
N ARG A 832 -29.07 -36.54 -7.81
CA ARG A 832 -27.81 -37.20 -8.22
C ARG A 832 -26.57 -36.45 -7.78
N GLU A 833 -25.48 -37.22 -7.66
CA GLU A 833 -24.15 -36.64 -7.51
C GLU A 833 -23.74 -35.93 -8.80
N VAL A 834 -23.19 -34.72 -8.68
CA VAL A 834 -22.72 -33.88 -9.77
C VAL A 834 -21.21 -33.97 -9.91
N SER A 835 -20.50 -33.88 -8.79
CA SER A 835 -19.05 -33.89 -8.75
C SER A 835 -18.54 -34.47 -7.44
N LEU A 836 -17.27 -34.91 -7.44
CA LEU A 836 -16.54 -35.37 -6.29
C LEU A 836 -15.32 -34.44 -6.06
N LEU A 837 -15.29 -33.79 -4.92
CA LEU A 837 -14.22 -32.90 -4.53
C LEU A 837 -13.14 -33.68 -3.79
N THR A 838 -11.97 -33.78 -4.41
CA THR A 838 -10.85 -34.56 -3.90
C THR A 838 -9.64 -33.67 -3.57
N GLY A 839 -8.65 -34.17 -2.84
CA GLY A 839 -7.40 -33.49 -2.58
C GLY A 839 -7.24 -32.91 -1.17
N MET A 840 -8.27 -33.01 -0.32
CA MET A 840 -8.12 -32.75 1.11
C MET A 840 -7.28 -33.85 1.77
N ASN A 841 -6.41 -33.48 2.72
CA ASN A 841 -5.62 -34.45 3.50
C ASN A 841 -6.40 -34.98 4.72
N TYR A 842 -7.39 -34.24 5.16
CA TYR A 842 -8.21 -34.55 6.34
C TYR A 842 -9.66 -34.15 6.11
N ALA A 843 -10.58 -34.68 6.91
CA ALA A 843 -11.99 -34.33 6.83
C ALA A 843 -12.23 -32.81 6.93
N ALA A 844 -13.12 -32.32 6.10
CA ALA A 844 -13.52 -30.91 6.10
C ALA A 844 -14.22 -30.54 7.41
N ARG A 845 -13.87 -29.34 7.94
CA ARG A 845 -14.55 -28.73 9.07
C ARG A 845 -15.53 -27.65 8.65
N SER A 846 -15.17 -26.92 7.59
CA SER A 846 -15.97 -25.81 7.05
C SER A 846 -16.09 -26.01 5.56
N VAL A 847 -17.30 -25.96 5.05
CA VAL A 847 -17.62 -25.94 3.62
C VAL A 847 -18.51 -24.75 3.35
N THR A 848 -18.19 -24.00 2.32
CA THR A 848 -18.94 -22.81 1.91
C THR A 848 -18.99 -22.72 0.40
N PHE A 849 -20.10 -22.26 -0.14
CA PHE A 849 -20.31 -22.01 -1.56
C PHE A 849 -20.23 -20.52 -1.87
N SER A 850 -19.81 -20.17 -3.07
CA SER A 850 -19.95 -18.81 -3.58
C SER A 850 -21.43 -18.42 -3.72
N SER A 851 -21.72 -17.13 -3.77
CA SER A 851 -23.10 -16.63 -3.85
C SER A 851 -23.88 -17.09 -5.08
N ASP A 852 -23.17 -17.36 -6.17
CA ASP A 852 -23.70 -17.93 -7.43
C ASP A 852 -23.70 -19.47 -7.46
N GLY A 853 -23.18 -20.13 -6.42
CA GLY A 853 -23.03 -21.57 -6.34
C GLY A 853 -22.00 -22.19 -7.29
N ALA A 854 -21.22 -21.38 -8.03
CA ALA A 854 -20.27 -21.88 -9.01
C ALA A 854 -19.00 -22.46 -8.39
N LEU A 855 -18.58 -21.92 -7.26
CA LEU A 855 -17.42 -22.37 -6.51
C LEU A 855 -17.82 -22.92 -5.15
N VAL A 856 -17.06 -23.92 -4.70
CA VAL A 856 -17.17 -24.46 -3.36
C VAL A 856 -15.78 -24.53 -2.73
N MET A 857 -15.68 -24.10 -1.49
CA MET A 857 -14.46 -24.15 -0.71
C MET A 857 -14.64 -25.06 0.49
N ALA A 858 -13.63 -25.89 0.76
CA ALA A 858 -13.54 -26.62 2.01
C ALA A 858 -12.20 -26.44 2.69
N ALA A 859 -12.24 -26.49 4.02
CA ALA A 859 -11.08 -26.39 4.88
C ALA A 859 -11.25 -27.30 6.11
N GLY A 860 -10.13 -27.81 6.65
CA GLY A 860 -10.14 -28.76 7.77
C GLY A 860 -9.26 -28.31 8.91
N SER A 861 -9.61 -28.74 10.14
CA SER A 861 -8.88 -28.40 11.36
C SER A 861 -7.40 -28.80 11.36
N TRP A 862 -7.04 -29.81 10.57
CA TRP A 862 -5.69 -30.34 10.45
C TRP A 862 -5.04 -30.03 9.12
N ASP A 863 -5.82 -29.57 8.11
CA ASP A 863 -5.27 -29.10 6.85
C ASP A 863 -5.02 -27.58 6.92
N LYS A 864 -3.77 -27.18 6.69
CA LYS A 864 -3.37 -25.77 6.68
C LYS A 864 -3.74 -25.05 5.37
N ARG A 865 -4.32 -25.82 4.43
CA ARG A 865 -4.73 -25.35 3.11
C ARG A 865 -6.25 -25.23 3.05
N GLY A 866 -6.71 -24.21 2.37
CA GLY A 866 -8.08 -24.17 1.87
C GLY A 866 -8.09 -24.60 0.39
N LEU A 867 -8.96 -25.49 0.02
CA LEU A 867 -9.13 -25.89 -1.38
C LEU A 867 -10.45 -25.29 -1.90
N VAL A 868 -10.37 -24.78 -3.12
CA VAL A 868 -11.53 -24.22 -3.84
C VAL A 868 -11.69 -25.01 -5.12
N TRP A 869 -12.88 -25.52 -5.35
CA TRP A 869 -13.23 -26.29 -6.55
C TRP A 869 -14.36 -25.62 -7.32
N ASN A 870 -14.42 -25.92 -8.60
CA ASN A 870 -15.60 -25.69 -9.40
C ASN A 870 -16.68 -26.70 -8.99
N THR A 871 -17.84 -26.21 -8.61
CA THR A 871 -18.95 -27.02 -8.07
C THR A 871 -19.41 -28.12 -9.02
N LEU A 872 -19.46 -27.83 -10.32
CA LEU A 872 -19.99 -28.78 -11.32
C LEU A 872 -18.96 -29.81 -11.80
N THR A 873 -17.69 -29.40 -11.90
CA THR A 873 -16.64 -30.27 -12.47
C THR A 873 -15.83 -31.00 -11.39
N GLY A 874 -15.85 -30.55 -10.14
CA GLY A 874 -15.01 -31.05 -9.06
C GLY A 874 -13.52 -30.76 -9.24
N GLN A 875 -13.13 -29.96 -10.24
CA GLN A 875 -11.74 -29.57 -10.47
C GLN A 875 -11.30 -28.52 -9.47
N VAL A 876 -10.07 -28.66 -8.97
CA VAL A 876 -9.46 -27.69 -8.07
C VAL A 876 -9.10 -26.42 -8.86
N GLU A 877 -9.71 -25.31 -8.51
CA GLU A 877 -9.41 -24.00 -9.08
C GLU A 877 -8.27 -23.34 -8.32
N HIS A 878 -8.30 -23.40 -6.96
CA HIS A 878 -7.27 -22.78 -6.12
C HIS A 878 -6.90 -23.63 -4.91
N ILE A 879 -5.63 -23.51 -4.49
CA ILE A 879 -5.11 -24.02 -3.23
C ILE A 879 -4.59 -22.83 -2.42
N LEU A 880 -5.32 -22.47 -1.36
CA LEU A 880 -5.01 -21.35 -0.49
C LEU A 880 -4.01 -21.78 0.58
N THR A 881 -2.78 -21.31 0.47
CA THR A 881 -1.68 -21.69 1.37
C THR A 881 -1.09 -20.48 2.06
N GLY A 882 -0.89 -20.55 3.39
CA GLY A 882 -0.31 -19.46 4.15
C GLY A 882 -0.57 -19.56 5.66
N HIS A 883 -1.70 -20.16 6.06
CA HIS A 883 -1.99 -20.40 7.46
C HIS A 883 -0.97 -21.36 8.10
N LYS A 884 -0.62 -21.09 9.37
CA LYS A 884 0.34 -21.91 10.14
C LYS A 884 -0.33 -23.10 10.82
N GLN A 885 -1.63 -23.03 11.02
CA GLN A 885 -2.47 -24.09 11.58
C GLN A 885 -3.66 -24.38 10.64
N GLY A 886 -4.48 -25.38 10.98
CA GLY A 886 -5.66 -25.73 10.20
C GLY A 886 -6.67 -24.58 10.11
N ILE A 887 -7.47 -24.55 9.05
CA ILE A 887 -8.48 -23.52 8.84
C ILE A 887 -9.79 -23.97 9.50
N HIS A 888 -10.34 -23.12 10.37
CA HIS A 888 -11.52 -23.43 11.14
C HIS A 888 -12.82 -22.85 10.58
N ALA A 889 -12.75 -21.72 9.91
CA ALA A 889 -13.90 -21.07 9.29
C ALA A 889 -13.50 -20.46 7.94
N ALA A 890 -14.45 -20.45 7.03
CA ALA A 890 -14.32 -19.82 5.73
C ALA A 890 -15.67 -19.24 5.27
N ALA A 891 -15.63 -18.14 4.53
CA ALA A 891 -16.80 -17.53 3.93
C ALA A 891 -16.42 -16.81 2.62
N PHE A 892 -17.25 -16.94 1.58
CA PHE A 892 -17.16 -16.10 0.40
C PHE A 892 -17.74 -14.71 0.67
N SER A 893 -17.15 -13.68 0.06
CA SER A 893 -17.82 -12.38 -0.08
C SER A 893 -19.08 -12.52 -0.93
N HIS A 894 -20.06 -11.65 -0.71
CA HIS A 894 -21.35 -11.78 -1.42
C HIS A 894 -21.23 -11.55 -2.94
N ASP A 895 -20.23 -10.78 -3.38
CA ASP A 895 -19.89 -10.60 -4.79
C ASP A 895 -19.05 -11.75 -5.40
N GLY A 896 -18.69 -12.74 -4.60
CA GLY A 896 -17.91 -13.92 -5.01
C GLY A 896 -16.45 -13.65 -5.35
N ARG A 897 -15.94 -12.40 -5.20
CA ARG A 897 -14.59 -12.02 -5.59
C ARG A 897 -13.52 -12.41 -4.58
N SER A 898 -13.91 -12.53 -3.31
CA SER A 898 -13.00 -12.83 -2.22
C SER A 898 -13.51 -13.97 -1.36
N VAL A 899 -12.59 -14.65 -0.69
CA VAL A 899 -12.91 -15.58 0.40
C VAL A 899 -12.13 -15.21 1.63
N GLY A 900 -12.81 -15.16 2.77
CA GLY A 900 -12.19 -15.00 4.07
C GLY A 900 -11.95 -16.37 4.71
N THR A 901 -10.80 -16.54 5.39
CA THR A 901 -10.48 -17.74 6.16
C THR A 901 -9.98 -17.35 7.55
N TYR A 902 -10.31 -18.15 8.54
CA TYR A 902 -9.77 -18.03 9.90
C TYR A 902 -9.06 -19.32 10.32
N SER A 903 -7.94 -19.16 11.01
CA SER A 903 -7.17 -20.26 11.59
C SER A 903 -6.83 -19.97 13.06
N PRO A 904 -6.67 -21.03 13.92
CA PRO A 904 -6.16 -20.89 15.28
C PRO A 904 -4.75 -20.32 15.38
N ASP A 905 -4.04 -20.09 14.23
CA ASP A 905 -2.82 -19.29 14.21
C ASP A 905 -3.08 -17.82 14.60
N GLY A 906 -4.33 -17.47 14.86
CA GLY A 906 -4.79 -16.14 15.27
C GLY A 906 -5.10 -15.21 14.11
N THR A 907 -4.93 -15.65 12.84
CA THR A 907 -5.11 -14.78 11.67
C THR A 907 -6.41 -15.03 10.93
N VAL A 908 -7.02 -13.94 10.46
CA VAL A 908 -8.00 -13.93 9.39
C VAL A 908 -7.28 -13.52 8.12
N ARG A 909 -7.49 -14.23 7.02
CA ARG A 909 -6.90 -13.93 5.71
C ARG A 909 -8.00 -13.78 4.67
N ILE A 910 -7.81 -12.82 3.77
CA ILE A 910 -8.69 -12.57 2.61
C ILE A 910 -7.93 -12.92 1.35
N TRP A 911 -8.55 -13.74 0.50
CA TRP A 911 -7.98 -14.29 -0.71
C TRP A 911 -8.78 -13.82 -1.93
N HIS A 912 -8.10 -13.49 -3.00
CA HIS A 912 -8.72 -13.13 -4.27
C HIS A 912 -9.12 -14.38 -5.05
N MET A 913 -10.38 -14.50 -5.43
CA MET A 913 -10.89 -15.77 -6.00
C MET A 913 -10.48 -16.03 -7.44
N GLU A 914 -10.22 -15.01 -8.23
CA GLU A 914 -9.75 -15.27 -9.61
C GLU A 914 -8.25 -15.67 -9.66
N THR A 915 -7.46 -15.37 -8.63
CA THR A 915 -6.01 -15.64 -8.63
C THR A 915 -5.53 -16.59 -7.56
N GLY A 916 -6.37 -16.90 -6.57
CA GLY A 916 -6.02 -17.69 -5.39
C GLY A 916 -4.96 -17.04 -4.47
N ARG A 917 -4.67 -15.74 -4.65
CA ARG A 917 -3.62 -15.02 -3.88
C ARG A 917 -4.19 -14.38 -2.63
N GLU A 918 -3.35 -14.36 -1.59
CA GLU A 918 -3.62 -13.58 -0.38
C GLU A 918 -3.52 -12.09 -0.68
N MET A 919 -4.54 -11.33 -0.26
CA MET A 919 -4.61 -9.88 -0.39
C MET A 919 -4.43 -9.18 0.95
N LEU A 920 -4.94 -9.79 2.03
CA LEU A 920 -5.01 -9.18 3.34
C LEU A 920 -4.88 -10.24 4.43
N SER A 921 -4.16 -9.93 5.51
CA SER A 921 -4.06 -10.75 6.71
C SER A 921 -4.07 -9.86 7.96
N PHE A 922 -4.90 -10.20 8.95
CA PHE A 922 -4.95 -9.46 10.20
C PHE A 922 -5.31 -10.37 11.37
N GLN A 923 -5.05 -9.91 12.60
CA GLN A 923 -5.42 -10.60 13.84
C GLN A 923 -6.52 -9.83 14.55
N PRO A 924 -7.65 -10.47 14.90
CA PRO A 924 -8.63 -9.89 15.81
C PRO A 924 -8.00 -9.65 17.19
N GLU A 925 -8.26 -8.49 17.80
CA GLU A 925 -7.74 -8.17 19.14
C GLU A 925 -8.24 -9.20 20.16
N GLY A 926 -7.31 -9.86 20.86
CA GLY A 926 -7.63 -10.93 21.82
C GLY A 926 -7.89 -12.30 21.19
N GLY A 927 -7.90 -12.41 19.84
CA GLY A 927 -8.29 -13.62 19.12
C GLY A 927 -7.28 -14.77 19.10
N ALA A 928 -6.03 -14.56 19.53
CA ALA A 928 -4.96 -15.58 19.42
C ALA A 928 -5.20 -16.88 20.24
N ASN A 929 -6.15 -16.89 21.16
CA ASN A 929 -6.50 -18.06 21.99
C ASN A 929 -8.01 -18.35 22.00
N GLU A 930 -8.81 -17.63 21.20
CA GLU A 930 -10.25 -17.84 21.16
C GLU A 930 -10.62 -18.80 20.03
N ARG A 931 -11.57 -19.69 20.32
CA ARG A 931 -12.13 -20.60 19.32
C ARG A 931 -13.17 -19.84 18.51
N LEU A 932 -12.78 -19.41 17.32
CA LEU A 932 -13.67 -18.80 16.35
C LEU A 932 -14.22 -19.89 15.41
N ASP A 933 -15.52 -19.91 15.29
CA ASP A 933 -16.22 -21.00 14.59
C ASP A 933 -16.86 -20.56 13.27
N ARG A 934 -17.08 -19.26 13.07
CA ARG A 934 -17.72 -18.74 11.86
C ARG A 934 -17.12 -17.42 11.38
N LEU A 935 -17.13 -17.26 10.06
CA LEU A 935 -16.88 -16.04 9.31
C LEU A 935 -18.08 -15.74 8.42
N GLN A 936 -18.43 -14.47 8.26
CA GLN A 936 -19.48 -14.05 7.32
C GLN A 936 -19.27 -12.64 6.83
N PHE A 937 -19.41 -12.41 5.53
CA PHE A 937 -19.52 -11.08 4.96
C PHE A 937 -20.97 -10.60 4.96
N SER A 938 -21.19 -9.31 5.16
CA SER A 938 -22.51 -8.71 4.94
C SER A 938 -22.89 -8.69 3.45
N LYS A 939 -24.19 -8.62 3.13
CA LYS A 939 -24.68 -8.59 1.74
C LYS A 939 -24.15 -7.41 0.92
N ASP A 940 -23.86 -6.30 1.56
CA ASP A 940 -23.24 -5.12 0.95
C ASP A 940 -21.71 -5.18 0.88
N ASN A 941 -21.09 -6.27 1.35
CA ASN A 941 -19.64 -6.46 1.50
C ASN A 941 -18.93 -5.36 2.33
N GLN A 942 -19.67 -4.58 3.12
CA GLN A 942 -19.08 -3.50 3.94
C GLN A 942 -18.72 -3.96 5.35
N LYS A 943 -19.08 -5.18 5.73
CA LYS A 943 -18.79 -5.73 7.04
C LYS A 943 -18.30 -7.16 6.94
N LEU A 944 -17.35 -7.50 7.81
CA LEU A 944 -16.93 -8.87 8.05
C LEU A 944 -17.20 -9.20 9.52
N PHE A 945 -18.02 -10.22 9.74
CA PHE A 945 -18.33 -10.76 11.04
C PHE A 945 -17.43 -11.96 11.34
N ILE A 946 -16.81 -11.96 12.50
CA ILE A 946 -15.98 -13.04 13.01
C ILE A 946 -16.61 -13.49 14.32
N ILE A 947 -17.13 -14.71 14.34
CA ILE A 947 -18.00 -15.16 15.42
C ILE A 947 -17.33 -16.34 16.14
N GLY A 948 -17.16 -16.20 17.45
CA GLY A 948 -16.71 -17.24 18.37
C GLY A 948 -17.79 -17.66 19.36
N ASN A 949 -17.41 -18.47 20.32
CA ASN A 949 -18.35 -18.97 21.33
C ASN A 949 -18.82 -17.88 22.32
N ASP A 950 -17.91 -17.00 22.72
CA ASP A 950 -18.15 -16.02 23.79
C ASP A 950 -18.11 -14.57 23.27
N ASN A 951 -17.62 -14.35 22.05
CA ASN A 951 -17.41 -13.01 21.47
C ASN A 951 -17.66 -13.01 19.96
N ALA A 952 -18.00 -11.84 19.43
CA ALA A 952 -17.96 -11.56 18.01
C ALA A 952 -17.15 -10.30 17.75
N TRP A 953 -16.55 -10.23 16.58
CA TRP A 953 -15.88 -9.03 16.08
C TRP A 953 -16.56 -8.60 14.79
N VAL A 954 -16.80 -7.31 14.67
CA VAL A 954 -17.33 -6.71 13.45
C VAL A 954 -16.29 -5.76 12.90
N ILE A 955 -15.85 -6.03 11.69
CA ILE A 955 -14.99 -5.13 10.92
C ILE A 955 -15.89 -4.40 9.94
N LYS A 956 -15.95 -3.07 10.06
CA LYS A 956 -16.71 -2.20 9.17
C LYS A 956 -15.77 -1.48 8.23
N VAL A 957 -16.14 -1.38 6.97
CA VAL A 957 -15.43 -0.59 5.97
C VAL A 957 -16.37 0.47 5.37
N PRO A 958 -15.87 1.65 4.98
CA PRO A 958 -16.69 2.68 4.35
C PRO A 958 -17.17 2.21 2.97
N SER A 959 -18.33 2.69 2.54
CA SER A 959 -18.83 2.39 1.18
C SER A 959 -17.96 3.03 0.10
N LEU A 960 -17.90 2.40 -1.08
CA LEU A 960 -17.16 2.94 -2.23
C LEU A 960 -17.67 4.33 -2.64
N GLU A 961 -18.97 4.57 -2.54
CA GLU A 961 -19.59 5.86 -2.84
C GLU A 961 -19.03 6.98 -1.96
N LEU A 962 -18.93 6.75 -0.65
CA LEU A 962 -18.34 7.71 0.29
C LEU A 962 -16.87 7.98 -0.01
N ILE A 963 -16.12 6.93 -0.37
CA ILE A 963 -14.70 7.05 -0.70
C ILE A 963 -14.52 7.82 -2.02
N ASP A 964 -15.31 7.50 -3.03
CA ASP A 964 -15.23 8.16 -4.34
C ASP A 964 -15.63 9.66 -4.24
N GLU A 965 -16.58 9.98 -3.38
CA GLU A 965 -16.92 11.38 -3.06
C GLU A 965 -15.71 12.11 -2.40
N GLU A 966 -15.02 11.47 -1.47
CA GLU A 966 -13.79 11.99 -0.85
C GLU A 966 -12.68 12.22 -1.88
N ILE A 967 -12.44 11.23 -2.75
CA ILE A 967 -11.40 11.30 -3.79
C ILE A 967 -11.76 12.42 -4.81
N SER A 968 -13.02 12.49 -5.24
CA SER A 968 -13.50 13.49 -6.21
C SER A 968 -13.38 14.91 -5.65
N LYS A 969 -13.77 15.13 -4.40
CA LYS A 969 -13.60 16.44 -3.73
C LYS A 969 -12.14 16.87 -3.69
N LYS A 970 -11.20 15.92 -3.48
CA LYS A 970 -9.76 16.19 -3.52
C LYS A 970 -9.28 16.58 -4.92
N GLN A 971 -9.65 15.81 -5.93
CA GLN A 971 -9.21 16.07 -7.32
C GLN A 971 -9.72 17.40 -7.87
N ILE A 972 -10.90 17.85 -7.44
CA ILE A 972 -11.44 19.16 -7.81
C ILE A 972 -10.62 20.28 -7.17
N LYS A 973 -10.25 20.14 -5.89
CA LYS A 973 -9.37 21.10 -5.19
C LYS A 973 -7.94 21.17 -5.75
N GLU A 974 -7.39 20.06 -6.23
CA GLU A 974 -6.05 20.03 -6.83
C GLU A 974 -6.01 20.65 -8.25
N LYS A 975 -7.16 20.76 -8.91
CA LYS A 975 -7.31 21.38 -10.26
C LYS A 975 -7.72 22.85 -10.21
N SER A 976 -8.28 23.33 -9.10
CA SER A 976 -8.60 24.75 -8.84
C SER A 976 -7.43 25.49 -8.20
#